data_7f8b133562459052deb5b7aa38fe435f
#
_entry.id   7f8b133562459052deb5b7aa38fe435f
#
_cell.length_a   1.000
_cell.length_b   1.000
_cell.length_c   1.000
_cell.angle_alpha   90.00
_cell.angle_beta   90.00
_cell.angle_gamma   90.00
#
_symmetry.space_group_name_H-M   'P 1'
#
loop_
_entity.id
_entity.type
_entity.pdbx_description
1 polymer ?
#
loop_
_entity_poly.entity_id
_entity_poly.type
_entity_poly.pdbx_seq_one_letter_code
_entity_poly.pdbx_strand_id
1 'polypeptide(L)'
;MWGGLRLFSVFASFLLLQAAVYSADDSASSGKSTASPPVTAVKPIEETLHGTKIVDNYRWLEDGKTPETQKWVEEEMAYTRTVLDPLPGRASIHKRLTELLSIGSITPPQIGGKYYFYTRREGMQNQPVLYVREGGDGKDRVLVDANALAADGTIALDWYEPSEHGKYLAYGTSPSGSEMSTLHIVETKTGNLLPDTIERTRAASIAWKHDNSGFYYTRYPKKGDVAEGQEMYNRHVFYHELGSDPAEDPLIFGEGRDAEDWPNVNLSNDGRWLLISVEQGWTKSELFLMDLKAGTPATRVTTGKNFLYGGSVYNGRLFITTNEDAPRYRVFVVDAGNYEREGWKELIPQTDAVLQGAAVWGGKLFTQYEQNATSQLKIFDLDGKKLSDVALAAIGTVFGSGGKWDRDEVFYGFQSFTFAPAIYRYDLKEGSTLQWAKVDAPSIDPSGYEVQQEWYQSKDGTRVPMFVVHKKGLQKNGHNPTLLTAYGGFNISLTPTFSRTAYLWMEHGGIYAVANLRGGAEFGEDWHRAGMLDKKQNVFDDMTAAAEHLIAEKYTDKNHLAVQGGSNGGLLMGAMITQRPDLFRAVVCQVPLLDMLHYQNFQIAKLWIPEYGSAENPEQFKWLYAYSPYHHVKAGAEYPAILFMTADTDTRVDPMHAKKMAALMQAEAKNGASHERPILLRIETKAGHGAGKPVTKQIEEFTDVYLFLFWQLGLKE
;
A
#
# COMPACT_ATOMS: atom_id res chain seq x y z
N MET A 1 -42.00 -46.59 -1.59
CA MET A 1 -42.16 -47.35 -2.84
C MET A 1 -40.97 -46.95 -3.73
N TRP A 2 -40.04 -47.83 -3.74
CA TRP A 2 -39.39 -48.49 -4.86
C TRP A 2 -38.76 -47.47 -5.87
N GLY A 3 -37.48 -47.49 -6.18
CA GLY A 3 -36.43 -48.52 -6.20
C GLY A 3 -35.59 -48.28 -7.45
N GLY A 4 -34.30 -48.54 -7.35
CA GLY A 4 -33.52 -49.08 -8.42
C GLY A 4 -32.08 -48.62 -8.53
N LEU A 5 -31.21 -49.34 -7.80
CA LEU A 5 -29.78 -49.50 -8.10
C LEU A 5 -29.54 -49.97 -9.53
N ARG A 6 -28.47 -49.52 -10.20
CA ARG A 6 -27.57 -50.41 -10.95
C ARG A 6 -26.16 -49.85 -11.05
N LEU A 7 -25.25 -50.64 -10.48
CA LEU A 7 -23.82 -50.71 -10.74
C LEU A 7 -23.53 -51.02 -12.22
N PHE A 8 -22.42 -50.54 -12.76
CA PHE A 8 -21.52 -51.34 -13.57
C PHE A 8 -20.08 -50.96 -13.36
N SER A 9 -19.30 -51.98 -13.05
CA SER A 9 -17.86 -51.98 -12.73
C SER A 9 -17.01 -52.10 -13.99
N VAL A 10 -15.69 -51.75 -13.79
CA VAL A 10 -14.52 -52.42 -14.38
C VAL A 10 -14.01 -51.85 -15.71
N PHE A 11 -12.85 -51.17 -15.71
CA PHE A 11 -11.61 -51.79 -16.20
C PHE A 11 -10.39 -51.04 -15.71
N ALA A 12 -9.59 -51.71 -14.91
CA ALA A 12 -8.23 -51.32 -14.56
C ALA A 12 -7.30 -51.66 -15.74
N SER A 13 -6.42 -50.74 -16.08
CA SER A 13 -5.25 -51.06 -16.90
C SER A 13 -4.01 -50.49 -16.19
N PHE A 14 -3.25 -51.39 -15.61
CA PHE A 14 -1.91 -51.19 -15.12
C PHE A 14 -1.00 -50.86 -16.30
N LEU A 15 -0.28 -49.75 -16.21
CA LEU A 15 0.96 -49.53 -16.94
C LEU A 15 2.05 -49.18 -15.94
N LEU A 16 2.88 -50.17 -15.64
CA LEU A 16 4.16 -50.06 -15.02
C LEU A 16 5.07 -49.20 -15.91
N LEU A 17 5.50 -48.03 -15.39
CA LEU A 17 6.68 -47.37 -15.91
C LEU A 17 7.76 -47.46 -14.84
N GLN A 18 8.86 -48.07 -15.20
CA GLN A 18 10.07 -48.26 -14.41
C GLN A 18 10.64 -46.91 -13.96
N ALA A 19 10.84 -46.79 -12.66
CA ALA A 19 11.67 -45.74 -12.08
C ALA A 19 13.13 -46.02 -12.46
N ALA A 20 13.71 -45.21 -13.34
CA ALA A 20 15.14 -45.14 -13.52
C ALA A 20 15.71 -44.30 -12.35
N VAL A 21 16.40 -44.99 -11.47
CA VAL A 21 17.22 -44.34 -10.43
C VAL A 21 18.40 -43.72 -11.17
N TYR A 22 18.41 -42.42 -11.32
CA TYR A 22 19.60 -41.64 -11.64
C TYR A 22 20.31 -41.33 -10.32
N SER A 23 21.45 -41.97 -10.10
CA SER A 23 22.45 -41.53 -9.14
C SER A 23 22.98 -40.16 -9.61
N ALA A 24 22.71 -39.11 -8.85
CA ALA A 24 23.34 -37.83 -9.05
C ALA A 24 24.78 -37.89 -8.62
N ASP A 25 25.69 -37.86 -9.59
CA ASP A 25 27.10 -37.53 -9.35
C ASP A 25 27.17 -36.02 -9.02
N ASP A 26 27.56 -35.72 -7.78
CA ASP A 26 27.87 -34.37 -7.31
C ASP A 26 29.17 -33.87 -7.96
N SER A 27 29.08 -33.43 -9.20
CA SER A 27 30.08 -32.54 -9.80
C SER A 27 29.34 -31.31 -10.31
N ALA A 28 29.07 -30.35 -9.40
CA ALA A 28 28.57 -29.04 -9.75
C ALA A 28 29.60 -28.28 -10.61
N SER A 29 29.59 -28.50 -11.91
CA SER A 29 30.16 -27.55 -12.84
C SER A 29 29.23 -26.32 -12.83
N SER A 30 29.74 -25.19 -12.37
CA SER A 30 29.10 -23.88 -12.53
C SER A 30 29.00 -23.55 -14.04
N GLY A 31 28.01 -24.11 -14.70
CA GLY A 31 27.67 -23.75 -16.07
C GLY A 31 27.16 -22.32 -16.05
N LYS A 32 27.97 -21.35 -16.46
CA LYS A 32 27.51 -19.99 -16.74
C LYS A 32 26.40 -20.12 -17.77
N SER A 33 25.17 -19.70 -17.43
CA SER A 33 24.10 -19.53 -18.40
C SER A 33 24.61 -18.68 -19.56
N THR A 34 24.44 -19.12 -20.80
CA THR A 34 24.81 -18.38 -21.99
C THR A 34 23.62 -17.58 -22.57
N ALA A 35 22.48 -17.58 -21.86
CA ALA A 35 21.28 -16.89 -22.28
C ALA A 35 21.49 -15.38 -22.22
N SER A 36 21.17 -14.68 -23.29
CA SER A 36 21.12 -13.23 -23.35
C SER A 36 19.68 -12.75 -23.32
N PRO A 37 19.40 -11.50 -22.87
CA PRO A 37 18.07 -10.94 -22.98
C PRO A 37 17.59 -10.95 -24.44
N PRO A 38 16.28 -11.04 -24.70
CA PRO A 38 15.74 -10.94 -26.05
C PRO A 38 16.08 -9.59 -26.68
N VAL A 39 16.34 -9.58 -27.99
CA VAL A 39 16.60 -8.35 -28.71
C VAL A 39 15.28 -7.60 -28.90
N THR A 40 15.10 -6.50 -28.19
CA THR A 40 13.88 -5.69 -28.28
C THR A 40 13.89 -4.82 -29.55
N ALA A 41 12.81 -4.86 -30.33
CA ALA A 41 12.67 -4.08 -31.55
C ALA A 41 12.65 -2.57 -31.25
N VAL A 42 13.53 -1.83 -31.89
CA VAL A 42 13.61 -0.36 -31.79
C VAL A 42 12.62 0.25 -32.79
N LYS A 43 11.60 0.96 -32.28
CA LYS A 43 10.56 1.65 -33.06
C LYS A 43 10.45 3.11 -32.60
N PRO A 44 11.35 3.99 -33.03
CA PRO A 44 11.42 5.34 -32.49
C PRO A 44 10.17 6.14 -32.81
N ILE A 45 9.59 6.73 -31.78
CA ILE A 45 8.57 7.77 -31.86
C ILE A 45 9.23 9.09 -31.44
N GLU A 46 9.17 10.08 -32.30
CA GLU A 46 9.69 11.41 -32.02
C GLU A 46 8.55 12.37 -31.70
N GLU A 47 8.66 13.10 -30.61
CA GLU A 47 7.76 14.19 -30.26
C GLU A 47 8.54 15.41 -29.78
N THR A 48 7.89 16.55 -29.79
CA THR A 48 8.47 17.78 -29.25
C THR A 48 7.59 18.31 -28.15
N LEU A 49 8.08 18.24 -26.92
CA LEU A 49 7.40 18.78 -25.74
C LEU A 49 8.07 20.09 -25.33
N HIS A 50 7.34 21.20 -25.40
CA HIS A 50 7.80 22.54 -25.03
C HIS A 50 9.17 22.93 -25.65
N GLY A 51 9.39 22.56 -26.94
CA GLY A 51 10.64 22.82 -27.65
C GLY A 51 11.78 21.81 -27.44
N THR A 52 11.57 20.82 -26.54
CA THR A 52 12.52 19.73 -26.29
C THR A 52 12.12 18.52 -27.13
N LYS A 53 13.06 18.03 -27.96
CA LYS A 53 12.85 16.78 -28.72
C LYS A 53 13.02 15.58 -27.82
N ILE A 54 12.00 14.73 -27.75
CA ILE A 54 11.97 13.48 -27.01
C ILE A 54 11.90 12.34 -28.04
N VAL A 55 12.71 11.31 -27.86
CA VAL A 55 12.67 10.08 -28.66
C VAL A 55 12.39 8.89 -27.76
N ASP A 56 11.33 8.17 -28.07
CA ASP A 56 10.92 6.97 -27.34
C ASP A 56 11.01 5.76 -28.29
N ASN A 57 12.02 4.93 -28.07
CA ASN A 57 12.29 3.76 -28.89
C ASN A 57 11.36 2.57 -28.60
N TYR A 58 10.68 2.57 -27.45
CA TYR A 58 9.95 1.43 -26.93
C TYR A 58 8.49 1.75 -26.57
N ARG A 59 7.93 2.83 -27.12
CA ARG A 59 6.52 3.23 -26.89
C ARG A 59 5.54 2.11 -27.26
N TRP A 60 5.86 1.24 -28.21
CA TRP A 60 5.02 0.12 -28.60
C TRP A 60 4.79 -0.90 -27.47
N LEU A 61 5.62 -0.92 -26.41
CA LEU A 61 5.43 -1.74 -25.21
C LEU A 61 4.34 -1.20 -24.26
N GLU A 62 3.80 -0.01 -24.50
CA GLU A 62 2.72 0.58 -23.71
C GLU A 62 1.39 -0.18 -23.89
N ASP A 63 1.09 -0.63 -25.12
CA ASP A 63 -0.08 -1.48 -25.34
C ASP A 63 0.25 -2.94 -25.01
N GLY A 64 -0.06 -3.33 -23.77
CA GLY A 64 0.12 -4.70 -23.27
C GLY A 64 -0.76 -5.76 -23.93
N LYS A 65 -1.75 -5.37 -24.76
CA LYS A 65 -2.71 -6.30 -25.39
C LYS A 65 -2.28 -6.75 -26.77
N THR A 66 -1.31 -6.10 -27.39
CA THR A 66 -0.84 -6.50 -28.72
C THR A 66 -0.14 -7.85 -28.65
N PRO A 67 -0.31 -8.73 -29.67
CA PRO A 67 0.41 -10.00 -29.73
C PRO A 67 1.94 -9.85 -29.69
N GLU A 68 2.46 -8.75 -30.23
CA GLU A 68 3.89 -8.45 -30.24
C GLU A 68 4.40 -8.18 -28.82
N THR A 69 3.70 -7.35 -28.04
CA THR A 69 4.06 -7.06 -26.64
C THR A 69 3.93 -8.30 -25.77
N GLN A 70 2.88 -9.11 -25.97
CA GLN A 70 2.69 -10.36 -25.20
C GLN A 70 3.84 -11.34 -25.47
N LYS A 71 4.21 -11.52 -26.74
CA LYS A 71 5.35 -12.37 -27.10
C LYS A 71 6.66 -11.87 -26.48
N TRP A 72 6.92 -10.57 -26.55
CA TRP A 72 8.11 -9.98 -25.93
C TRP A 72 8.12 -10.23 -24.41
N VAL A 73 6.99 -10.07 -23.75
CA VAL A 73 6.86 -10.36 -22.30
C VAL A 73 7.16 -11.84 -22.01
N GLU A 74 6.68 -12.77 -22.80
CA GLU A 74 6.98 -14.19 -22.64
C GLU A 74 8.48 -14.48 -22.79
N GLU A 75 9.15 -13.86 -23.77
CA GLU A 75 10.59 -13.99 -24.00
C GLU A 75 11.40 -13.40 -22.85
N GLU A 76 11.03 -12.22 -22.32
CA GLU A 76 11.66 -11.59 -21.15
C GLU A 76 11.50 -12.43 -19.89
N MET A 77 10.30 -12.95 -19.66
CA MET A 77 10.04 -13.83 -18.52
C MET A 77 10.85 -15.12 -18.62
N ALA A 78 10.95 -15.71 -19.81
CA ALA A 78 11.77 -16.90 -20.05
C ALA A 78 13.26 -16.62 -19.78
N TYR A 79 13.78 -15.47 -20.24
CA TYR A 79 15.14 -15.03 -19.92
C TYR A 79 15.35 -14.90 -18.42
N THR A 80 14.47 -14.20 -17.72
CA THR A 80 14.54 -14.02 -16.26
C THR A 80 14.58 -15.37 -15.54
N ARG A 81 13.79 -16.36 -15.97
CA ARG A 81 13.82 -17.72 -15.40
C ARG A 81 15.14 -18.43 -15.65
N THR A 82 15.72 -18.31 -16.88
CA THR A 82 17.03 -18.92 -17.16
C THR A 82 18.16 -18.37 -16.29
N VAL A 83 18.01 -17.16 -15.75
CA VAL A 83 18.99 -16.53 -14.85
C VAL A 83 18.72 -16.90 -13.39
N LEU A 84 17.45 -16.81 -12.93
CA LEU A 84 17.11 -16.98 -11.52
C LEU A 84 16.94 -18.46 -11.10
N ASP A 85 16.38 -19.32 -11.96
CA ASP A 85 16.04 -20.68 -11.55
C ASP A 85 17.25 -21.56 -11.24
N PRO A 86 18.41 -21.43 -11.95
CA PRO A 86 19.60 -22.21 -11.66
C PRO A 86 20.38 -21.73 -10.43
N LEU A 87 20.03 -20.57 -9.84
CA LEU A 87 20.76 -20.06 -8.68
C LEU A 87 20.62 -21.01 -7.49
N PRO A 88 21.69 -21.26 -6.74
CA PRO A 88 21.64 -22.08 -5.54
C PRO A 88 20.74 -21.44 -4.48
N GLY A 89 20.19 -22.25 -3.57
CA GLY A 89 19.41 -21.78 -2.45
C GLY A 89 17.94 -21.54 -2.66
N ARG A 90 17.45 -21.66 -3.89
CA ARG A 90 16.03 -21.42 -4.18
C ARG A 90 15.09 -22.21 -3.26
N ALA A 91 15.40 -23.49 -3.01
CA ALA A 91 14.55 -24.35 -2.20
C ALA A 91 14.57 -23.97 -0.71
N SER A 92 15.74 -23.60 -0.15
CA SER A 92 15.88 -23.16 1.24
C SER A 92 15.21 -21.82 1.48
N ILE A 93 15.42 -20.84 0.61
CA ILE A 93 14.79 -19.53 0.65
C ILE A 93 13.24 -19.66 0.53
N HIS A 94 12.76 -20.42 -0.43
CA HIS A 94 11.33 -20.69 -0.60
C HIS A 94 10.71 -21.33 0.64
N LYS A 95 11.37 -22.35 1.20
CA LYS A 95 10.92 -23.02 2.42
C LYS A 95 10.84 -22.03 3.57
N ARG A 96 11.91 -21.22 3.79
CA ARG A 96 11.93 -20.27 4.91
C ARG A 96 10.89 -19.15 4.71
N LEU A 97 10.72 -18.64 3.49
CA LEU A 97 9.66 -17.69 3.18
C LEU A 97 8.26 -18.27 3.40
N THR A 98 8.04 -19.56 3.08
CA THR A 98 6.79 -20.24 3.38
C THR A 98 6.51 -20.25 4.88
N GLU A 99 7.49 -20.56 5.71
CA GLU A 99 7.37 -20.52 7.18
C GLU A 99 7.09 -19.09 7.68
N LEU A 100 7.82 -18.09 7.19
CA LEU A 100 7.65 -16.68 7.60
C LEU A 100 6.32 -16.09 7.13
N LEU A 101 5.89 -16.36 5.91
CA LEU A 101 4.64 -15.86 5.37
C LEU A 101 3.41 -16.65 5.87
N SER A 102 3.61 -17.86 6.45
CA SER A 102 2.57 -18.56 7.21
C SER A 102 2.24 -17.87 8.54
N ILE A 103 3.11 -16.99 9.04
CA ILE A 103 2.76 -16.08 10.14
C ILE A 103 1.60 -15.22 9.67
N GLY A 104 0.47 -15.36 10.32
CA GLY A 104 -0.79 -14.78 9.93
C GLY A 104 -0.84 -13.25 10.01
N SER A 105 -2.02 -12.71 9.89
CA SER A 105 -2.32 -11.30 10.13
C SER A 105 -3.66 -11.17 10.87
N ILE A 106 -3.85 -10.07 11.58
CA ILE A 106 -5.10 -9.74 12.26
C ILE A 106 -5.30 -8.23 12.24
N THR A 107 -6.54 -7.77 12.09
CA THR A 107 -6.90 -6.35 12.17
C THR A 107 -7.64 -6.03 13.46
N PRO A 108 -7.56 -4.79 13.96
CA PRO A 108 -8.46 -4.33 15.01
C PRO A 108 -9.92 -4.49 14.56
N PRO A 109 -10.84 -4.82 15.48
CA PRO A 109 -12.24 -4.99 15.12
C PRO A 109 -12.93 -3.66 14.86
N GLN A 110 -13.80 -3.64 13.85
CA GLN A 110 -14.86 -2.65 13.70
C GLN A 110 -16.06 -3.09 14.53
N ILE A 111 -16.71 -2.16 15.22
CA ILE A 111 -17.82 -2.45 16.14
C ILE A 111 -19.14 -2.06 15.48
N GLY A 112 -20.07 -3.01 15.37
CA GLY A 112 -21.47 -2.79 14.97
C GLY A 112 -22.41 -3.33 16.05
N GLY A 113 -23.03 -2.45 16.85
CA GLY A 113 -23.86 -2.85 17.98
C GLY A 113 -23.12 -3.78 18.95
N LYS A 114 -23.55 -5.04 19.06
CA LYS A 114 -22.91 -6.05 19.92
C LYS A 114 -21.86 -6.90 19.21
N TYR A 115 -21.63 -6.67 17.92
CA TYR A 115 -20.74 -7.46 17.09
C TYR A 115 -19.41 -6.77 16.86
N TYR A 116 -18.34 -7.60 16.78
CA TYR A 116 -16.97 -7.20 16.46
C TYR A 116 -16.57 -7.89 15.17
N PHE A 117 -16.26 -7.11 14.13
CA PHE A 117 -15.90 -7.57 12.79
C PHE A 117 -14.42 -7.33 12.55
N TYR A 118 -13.67 -8.34 12.15
CA TYR A 118 -12.24 -8.21 11.90
C TYR A 118 -11.76 -9.26 10.93
N THR A 119 -10.69 -8.96 10.22
CA THR A 119 -10.04 -9.93 9.35
C THR A 119 -8.92 -10.64 10.08
N ARG A 120 -8.76 -11.93 9.80
CA ARG A 120 -7.65 -12.76 10.27
C ARG A 120 -7.24 -13.71 9.16
N ARG A 121 -5.93 -13.83 8.94
CA ARG A 121 -5.33 -14.82 8.06
C ARG A 121 -4.46 -15.76 8.89
N GLU A 122 -4.59 -17.04 8.67
CA GLU A 122 -3.85 -18.08 9.39
C GLU A 122 -3.13 -19.01 8.40
N GLY A 123 -1.91 -19.40 8.75
CA GLY A 123 -1.15 -20.35 7.96
C GLY A 123 -1.02 -19.92 6.48
N MET A 124 -1.28 -20.86 5.59
CA MET A 124 -1.16 -20.69 4.15
C MET A 124 -2.44 -20.23 3.44
N GLN A 125 -3.43 -19.71 4.17
CA GLN A 125 -4.58 -19.06 3.52
C GLN A 125 -4.09 -17.95 2.57
N ASN A 126 -4.58 -17.96 1.34
CA ASN A 126 -4.20 -16.96 0.34
C ASN A 126 -4.75 -15.56 0.65
N GLN A 127 -5.97 -15.52 1.21
CA GLN A 127 -6.67 -14.28 1.56
C GLN A 127 -7.04 -14.26 3.04
N PRO A 128 -7.13 -13.06 3.66
CA PRO A 128 -7.72 -12.91 4.97
C PRO A 128 -9.20 -13.34 4.97
N VAL A 129 -9.63 -13.95 6.06
CA VAL A 129 -11.02 -14.32 6.32
C VAL A 129 -11.66 -13.28 7.24
N LEU A 130 -12.87 -12.87 6.92
CA LEU A 130 -13.65 -11.94 7.75
C LEU A 130 -14.42 -12.72 8.79
N TYR A 131 -14.13 -12.43 10.05
CA TYR A 131 -14.79 -12.99 11.21
C TYR A 131 -15.75 -12.02 11.86
N VAL A 132 -16.74 -12.56 12.53
CA VAL A 132 -17.62 -11.84 13.45
C VAL A 132 -17.66 -12.54 14.78
N ARG A 133 -17.68 -11.74 15.85
CA ARG A 133 -17.81 -12.19 17.24
C ARG A 133 -18.92 -11.41 17.93
N GLU A 134 -19.78 -12.08 18.69
CA GLU A 134 -20.83 -11.45 19.50
C GLU A 134 -20.32 -11.24 20.91
N GLY A 135 -20.15 -9.98 21.33
CA GLY A 135 -19.50 -9.60 22.58
C GLY A 135 -17.98 -9.74 22.53
N GLY A 136 -17.27 -9.05 23.44
CA GLY A 136 -15.80 -9.00 23.47
C GLY A 136 -15.15 -10.39 23.67
N ASP A 137 -15.81 -11.28 24.42
CA ASP A 137 -15.33 -12.62 24.78
C ASP A 137 -16.08 -13.74 24.02
N GLY A 138 -16.92 -13.38 23.03
CA GLY A 138 -17.68 -14.34 22.23
C GLY A 138 -16.79 -15.22 21.36
N LYS A 139 -17.39 -16.26 20.77
CA LYS A 139 -16.70 -17.15 19.83
C LYS A 139 -16.64 -16.53 18.45
N ASP A 140 -15.52 -16.73 17.77
CA ASP A 140 -15.34 -16.36 16.37
C ASP A 140 -16.23 -17.20 15.48
N ARG A 141 -16.86 -16.55 14.53
CA ARG A 141 -17.58 -17.16 13.43
C ARG A 141 -17.12 -16.55 12.10
N VAL A 142 -16.84 -17.38 11.12
CA VAL A 142 -16.57 -16.92 9.75
C VAL A 142 -17.82 -16.26 9.20
N LEU A 143 -17.67 -15.05 8.68
CA LEU A 143 -18.76 -14.32 8.02
C LEU A 143 -18.55 -14.28 6.50
N VAL A 144 -17.34 -13.97 6.03
CA VAL A 144 -16.97 -14.00 4.62
C VAL A 144 -15.60 -14.65 4.48
N ASP A 145 -15.49 -15.65 3.61
CA ASP A 145 -14.23 -16.30 3.27
C ASP A 145 -13.95 -16.16 1.76
N ALA A 146 -13.07 -15.24 1.40
CA ALA A 146 -12.68 -15.00 0.01
C ALA A 146 -11.92 -16.21 -0.60
N ASN A 147 -11.27 -17.05 0.22
CA ASN A 147 -10.60 -18.27 -0.26
C ASN A 147 -11.59 -19.30 -0.83
N ALA A 148 -12.85 -19.28 -0.39
CA ALA A 148 -13.89 -20.14 -0.90
C ALA A 148 -14.47 -19.66 -2.25
N LEU A 149 -14.24 -18.41 -2.63
CA LEU A 149 -14.78 -17.82 -3.87
C LEU A 149 -13.91 -18.15 -5.10
N ALA A 150 -12.61 -18.39 -4.91
CA ALA A 150 -11.70 -18.79 -5.99
C ALA A 150 -10.63 -19.76 -5.45
N ALA A 151 -10.49 -20.92 -6.08
CA ALA A 151 -9.55 -21.96 -5.65
C ALA A 151 -8.09 -21.53 -5.72
N ASP A 152 -7.74 -20.60 -6.64
CA ASP A 152 -6.40 -20.02 -6.78
C ASP A 152 -6.17 -18.80 -5.85
N GLY A 153 -7.17 -18.44 -5.03
CA GLY A 153 -7.09 -17.34 -4.09
C GLY A 153 -7.02 -15.94 -4.72
N THR A 154 -7.37 -15.80 -5.98
CA THR A 154 -7.26 -14.53 -6.73
C THR A 154 -8.40 -13.55 -6.48
N ILE A 155 -9.46 -13.94 -5.75
CA ILE A 155 -10.51 -13.02 -5.29
C ILE A 155 -10.12 -12.48 -3.92
N ALA A 156 -9.99 -11.17 -3.82
CA ALA A 156 -9.66 -10.46 -2.59
C ALA A 156 -10.91 -9.87 -1.92
N LEU A 157 -10.89 -9.80 -0.59
CA LEU A 157 -11.76 -8.94 0.21
C LEU A 157 -11.08 -7.58 0.34
N ASP A 158 -11.59 -6.56 -0.33
CA ASP A 158 -10.94 -5.24 -0.40
C ASP A 158 -11.28 -4.34 0.78
N TRP A 159 -12.54 -4.35 1.21
CA TRP A 159 -13.06 -3.53 2.29
C TRP A 159 -14.34 -4.13 2.86
N TYR A 160 -14.72 -3.73 4.07
CA TYR A 160 -16.01 -4.05 4.70
C TYR A 160 -16.44 -2.94 5.65
N GLU A 161 -17.76 -2.76 5.82
CA GLU A 161 -18.35 -1.76 6.69
C GLU A 161 -19.65 -2.29 7.35
N PRO A 162 -19.66 -2.49 8.69
CA PRO A 162 -20.85 -2.94 9.38
C PRO A 162 -21.87 -1.81 9.52
N SER A 163 -23.15 -2.16 9.48
CA SER A 163 -24.22 -1.23 9.84
C SER A 163 -24.13 -0.84 11.32
N GLU A 164 -24.73 0.30 11.72
CA GLU A 164 -24.55 0.90 13.04
C GLU A 164 -24.81 -0.09 14.19
N HIS A 165 -25.84 -0.89 14.07
CA HIS A 165 -26.19 -1.92 15.08
C HIS A 165 -25.68 -3.32 14.70
N GLY A 166 -24.89 -3.45 13.65
CA GLY A 166 -24.29 -4.71 13.20
C GLY A 166 -25.27 -5.71 12.62
N LYS A 167 -26.49 -5.29 12.23
CA LYS A 167 -27.47 -6.18 11.60
C LYS A 167 -26.99 -6.67 10.25
N TYR A 168 -26.40 -5.78 9.45
CA TYR A 168 -25.84 -6.06 8.14
C TYR A 168 -24.38 -5.66 8.09
N LEU A 169 -23.68 -6.22 7.12
CA LEU A 169 -22.32 -5.83 6.75
C LEU A 169 -22.24 -5.72 5.24
N ALA A 170 -21.83 -4.54 4.75
CA ALA A 170 -21.43 -4.36 3.37
C ALA A 170 -19.95 -4.73 3.20
N TYR A 171 -19.59 -5.39 2.10
CA TYR A 171 -18.20 -5.71 1.80
C TYR A 171 -17.96 -5.72 0.30
N GLY A 172 -16.73 -5.42 -0.12
CA GLY A 172 -16.29 -5.41 -1.51
C GLY A 172 -15.32 -6.52 -1.81
N THR A 173 -15.49 -7.17 -2.96
CA THR A 173 -14.52 -8.16 -3.46
C THR A 173 -14.09 -7.82 -4.87
N SER A 174 -12.80 -8.05 -5.20
CA SER A 174 -12.28 -7.85 -6.54
C SER A 174 -11.43 -9.03 -7.01
N PRO A 175 -11.40 -9.32 -8.32
CA PRO A 175 -10.58 -10.38 -8.90
C PRO A 175 -9.17 -9.87 -9.24
N SER A 176 -8.17 -10.75 -9.10
CA SER A 176 -6.82 -10.61 -9.66
C SER A 176 -6.11 -9.31 -9.28
N GLY A 177 -6.43 -8.73 -8.11
CA GLY A 177 -5.82 -7.49 -7.65
C GLY A 177 -6.23 -6.23 -8.42
N SER A 178 -7.33 -6.28 -9.18
CA SER A 178 -7.87 -5.15 -9.95
C SER A 178 -8.34 -4.00 -9.07
N GLU A 179 -8.63 -4.27 -7.79
CA GLU A 179 -9.22 -3.33 -6.82
C GLU A 179 -10.60 -2.77 -7.22
N MET A 180 -11.11 -3.13 -8.41
CA MET A 180 -12.44 -2.74 -8.85
C MET A 180 -13.47 -3.66 -8.21
N SER A 181 -13.89 -3.29 -7.00
CA SER A 181 -14.74 -4.12 -6.16
C SER A 181 -16.18 -4.17 -6.64
N THR A 182 -16.81 -5.31 -6.41
CA THR A 182 -18.25 -5.47 -6.37
C THR A 182 -18.69 -5.52 -4.90
N LEU A 183 -19.63 -4.67 -4.52
CA LEU A 183 -20.25 -4.62 -3.20
C LEU A 183 -21.29 -5.71 -3.06
N HIS A 184 -21.27 -6.38 -1.91
CA HIS A 184 -22.25 -7.35 -1.46
C HIS A 184 -22.68 -7.02 -0.04
N ILE A 185 -23.87 -7.51 0.36
CA ILE A 185 -24.40 -7.32 1.70
C ILE A 185 -24.70 -8.67 2.33
N VAL A 186 -24.24 -8.87 3.55
CA VAL A 186 -24.51 -10.07 4.33
C VAL A 186 -25.27 -9.74 5.63
N GLU A 187 -26.29 -10.54 5.96
CA GLU A 187 -26.95 -10.47 7.27
C GLU A 187 -26.03 -11.09 8.33
N THR A 188 -25.61 -10.29 9.30
CA THR A 188 -24.61 -10.70 10.30
C THR A 188 -25.02 -11.94 11.09
N LYS A 189 -26.27 -12.04 11.52
CA LYS A 189 -26.75 -13.15 12.37
C LYS A 189 -26.75 -14.48 11.64
N THR A 190 -27.25 -14.52 10.42
CA THR A 190 -27.46 -15.75 9.64
C THR A 190 -26.30 -16.10 8.73
N GLY A 191 -25.54 -15.10 8.27
CA GLY A 191 -24.55 -15.25 7.20
C GLY A 191 -25.14 -15.30 5.80
N ASN A 192 -26.45 -15.05 5.65
CA ASN A 192 -27.10 -15.05 4.34
C ASN A 192 -26.78 -13.76 3.57
N LEU A 193 -26.46 -13.90 2.29
CA LEU A 193 -26.33 -12.78 1.38
C LEU A 193 -27.70 -12.17 1.07
N LEU A 194 -27.77 -10.85 1.01
CA LEU A 194 -28.89 -10.13 0.43
C LEU A 194 -28.73 -10.13 -1.10
N PRO A 195 -29.81 -9.87 -1.86
CA PRO A 195 -29.75 -9.82 -3.33
C PRO A 195 -28.99 -8.59 -3.86
N ASP A 196 -28.81 -7.59 -3.02
CA ASP A 196 -28.18 -6.33 -3.38
C ASP A 196 -26.71 -6.55 -3.79
N THR A 197 -26.38 -6.20 -5.02
CA THR A 197 -25.05 -6.32 -5.61
C THR A 197 -24.75 -5.06 -6.42
N ILE A 198 -23.68 -4.35 -6.05
CA ILE A 198 -23.31 -3.08 -6.67
C ILE A 198 -21.88 -3.15 -7.21
N GLU A 199 -21.73 -3.02 -8.51
CA GLU A 199 -20.43 -3.00 -9.17
C GLU A 199 -19.75 -1.62 -9.08
N ARG A 200 -18.45 -1.56 -9.42
CA ARG A 200 -17.65 -0.33 -9.53
C ARG A 200 -17.51 0.43 -8.21
N THR A 201 -17.37 -0.31 -7.13
CA THR A 201 -17.24 0.20 -5.76
C THR A 201 -15.79 0.14 -5.26
N ARG A 202 -14.82 0.48 -6.13
CA ARG A 202 -13.40 0.53 -5.76
C ARG A 202 -13.21 1.47 -4.57
N ALA A 203 -12.54 0.97 -3.51
CA ALA A 203 -12.29 1.72 -2.28
C ALA A 203 -13.53 2.48 -1.78
N ALA A 204 -14.71 1.84 -1.79
CA ALA A 204 -15.96 2.50 -1.46
C ALA A 204 -15.96 3.03 -0.03
N SER A 205 -16.52 4.24 0.12
CA SER A 205 -16.88 4.79 1.41
C SER A 205 -18.37 4.55 1.64
N ILE A 206 -18.74 4.00 2.80
CA ILE A 206 -20.11 3.60 3.13
C ILE A 206 -20.56 4.30 4.42
N ALA A 207 -21.75 4.86 4.43
CA ALA A 207 -22.39 5.43 5.61
C ALA A 207 -23.83 4.88 5.76
N TRP A 208 -23.98 3.89 6.63
CA TRP A 208 -25.28 3.25 6.89
C TRP A 208 -26.26 4.17 7.60
N LYS A 209 -27.52 4.19 7.15
CA LYS A 209 -28.58 4.76 7.95
C LYS A 209 -28.84 3.91 9.21
N HIS A 210 -29.13 4.57 10.33
CA HIS A 210 -29.29 3.90 11.62
C HIS A 210 -30.49 2.95 11.66
N ASP A 211 -31.52 3.19 10.84
CA ASP A 211 -32.68 2.32 10.71
C ASP A 211 -32.43 1.07 9.84
N ASN A 212 -31.23 0.95 9.27
CA ASN A 212 -30.81 -0.08 8.32
C ASN A 212 -31.67 -0.14 7.04
N SER A 213 -32.34 0.95 6.66
CA SER A 213 -33.13 0.98 5.42
C SER A 213 -32.26 1.10 4.17
N GLY A 214 -31.03 1.59 4.30
CA GLY A 214 -30.09 1.79 3.20
C GLY A 214 -28.81 2.47 3.68
N PHE A 215 -28.00 2.91 2.75
CA PHE A 215 -26.72 3.55 3.01
C PHE A 215 -26.32 4.54 1.91
N TYR A 216 -25.57 5.58 2.28
CA TYR A 216 -24.82 6.42 1.35
C TYR A 216 -23.53 5.71 0.97
N TYR A 217 -23.13 5.79 -0.31
CA TYR A 217 -21.94 5.10 -0.76
C TYR A 217 -21.31 5.77 -1.98
N THR A 218 -20.06 5.44 -2.27
CA THR A 218 -19.35 5.96 -3.44
C THR A 218 -19.23 4.91 -4.54
N ARG A 219 -19.42 5.34 -5.79
CA ARG A 219 -19.38 4.49 -6.98
C ARG A 219 -18.76 5.22 -8.16
N TYR A 220 -18.09 4.49 -9.03
CA TYR A 220 -17.56 4.95 -10.31
C TYR A 220 -18.58 4.82 -11.43
N PRO A 221 -18.45 5.59 -12.54
CA PRO A 221 -19.36 5.53 -13.68
C PRO A 221 -19.28 4.19 -14.43
N LYS A 222 -20.30 3.89 -15.22
CA LYS A 222 -20.27 2.79 -16.19
C LYS A 222 -19.46 3.19 -17.41
N LYS A 223 -18.93 2.19 -18.12
CA LYS A 223 -18.38 2.39 -19.45
C LYS A 223 -19.46 2.94 -20.39
N GLY A 224 -19.18 4.08 -20.99
CA GLY A 224 -20.10 4.80 -21.86
C GLY A 224 -20.88 5.93 -21.19
N ASP A 225 -20.89 6.02 -19.85
CA ASP A 225 -21.47 7.17 -19.12
C ASP A 225 -20.53 8.39 -19.14
N VAL A 226 -19.24 8.13 -19.34
CA VAL A 226 -18.16 9.13 -19.42
C VAL A 226 -17.32 8.88 -20.67
N ALA A 227 -16.43 9.82 -21.03
CA ALA A 227 -15.48 9.64 -22.11
C ALA A 227 -14.57 8.43 -21.86
N GLU A 228 -14.13 7.78 -22.91
CA GLU A 228 -13.22 6.62 -22.83
C GLU A 228 -11.96 6.95 -22.03
N GLY A 229 -11.59 6.07 -21.09
CA GLY A 229 -10.47 6.28 -20.16
C GLY A 229 -10.82 7.12 -18.93
N GLN A 230 -12.07 7.59 -18.78
CA GLN A 230 -12.54 8.32 -17.60
C GLN A 230 -13.30 7.43 -16.59
N GLU A 231 -13.40 6.13 -16.83
CA GLU A 231 -14.16 5.20 -15.99
C GLU A 231 -13.53 4.99 -14.60
N MET A 232 -12.25 5.34 -14.45
CA MET A 232 -11.51 5.28 -13.18
C MET A 232 -11.53 6.61 -12.41
N TYR A 233 -12.29 7.59 -12.90
CA TYR A 233 -12.49 8.92 -12.36
C TYR A 233 -13.98 9.17 -12.18
N ASN A 234 -14.39 10.40 -11.82
CA ASN A 234 -15.81 10.75 -11.61
C ASN A 234 -16.48 9.87 -10.54
N ARG A 235 -15.77 9.65 -9.43
CA ARG A 235 -16.33 8.96 -8.27
C ARG A 235 -17.36 9.85 -7.60
N HIS A 236 -18.62 9.39 -7.51
CA HIS A 236 -19.72 10.14 -6.97
C HIS A 236 -20.34 9.44 -5.76
N VAL A 237 -21.12 10.19 -4.97
CA VAL A 237 -21.89 9.68 -3.83
C VAL A 237 -23.33 9.40 -4.26
N PHE A 238 -23.80 8.20 -3.96
CA PHE A 238 -25.16 7.72 -4.18
C PHE A 238 -25.81 7.30 -2.86
N TYR A 239 -27.14 7.13 -2.88
CA TYR A 239 -27.87 6.48 -1.81
C TYR A 239 -28.51 5.20 -2.33
N HIS A 240 -28.29 4.09 -1.64
CA HIS A 240 -28.90 2.80 -1.95
C HIS A 240 -29.94 2.44 -0.88
N GLU A 241 -31.18 2.15 -1.29
CA GLU A 241 -32.20 1.57 -0.44
C GLU A 241 -32.13 0.04 -0.55
N LEU A 242 -32.09 -0.67 0.58
CA LEU A 242 -31.96 -2.11 0.56
C LEU A 242 -33.10 -2.79 -0.21
N GLY A 243 -32.73 -3.67 -1.15
CA GLY A 243 -33.68 -4.39 -2.00
C GLY A 243 -34.10 -3.63 -3.27
N SER A 244 -33.61 -2.42 -3.49
CA SER A 244 -33.86 -1.66 -4.73
C SER A 244 -32.86 -2.06 -5.83
N ASP A 245 -33.15 -1.65 -7.08
CA ASP A 245 -32.20 -1.77 -8.19
C ASP A 245 -31.10 -0.69 -8.06
N PRO A 246 -29.81 -1.05 -7.95
CA PRO A 246 -28.73 -0.05 -7.88
C PRO A 246 -28.63 0.88 -9.10
N ALA A 247 -29.28 0.54 -10.21
CA ALA A 247 -29.36 1.42 -11.39
C ALA A 247 -30.23 2.66 -11.13
N GLU A 248 -31.17 2.55 -10.19
CA GLU A 248 -32.11 3.62 -9.82
C GLU A 248 -31.61 4.46 -8.61
N ASP A 249 -30.42 4.15 -8.08
CA ASP A 249 -29.89 4.86 -6.92
C ASP A 249 -29.71 6.35 -7.19
N PRO A 250 -30.33 7.24 -6.38
CA PRO A 250 -30.22 8.67 -6.57
C PRO A 250 -28.77 9.15 -6.32
N LEU A 251 -28.31 10.02 -7.22
CA LEU A 251 -27.06 10.77 -7.05
C LEU A 251 -27.25 11.81 -5.94
N ILE A 252 -26.37 11.77 -4.94
CA ILE A 252 -26.42 12.67 -3.78
C ILE A 252 -25.40 13.80 -3.92
N PHE A 253 -24.18 13.48 -4.45
CA PHE A 253 -23.10 14.46 -4.55
C PHE A 253 -22.10 14.05 -5.63
N GLY A 254 -21.51 15.05 -6.29
CA GLY A 254 -20.41 14.86 -7.26
C GLY A 254 -20.69 15.45 -8.64
N GLU A 255 -21.96 15.72 -8.99
CA GLU A 255 -22.29 16.30 -10.30
C GLU A 255 -21.64 17.68 -10.50
N GLY A 256 -21.00 17.87 -11.66
CA GLY A 256 -20.35 19.13 -12.04
C GLY A 256 -19.04 19.43 -11.29
N ARG A 257 -18.49 18.45 -10.57
CA ARG A 257 -17.17 18.55 -9.91
C ARG A 257 -16.05 18.02 -10.81
N ASP A 258 -14.82 18.28 -10.39
CA ASP A 258 -13.64 17.75 -11.10
C ASP A 258 -13.65 16.22 -11.09
N ALA A 259 -13.25 15.62 -12.21
CA ALA A 259 -13.26 14.17 -12.37
C ALA A 259 -12.33 13.45 -11.37
N GLU A 260 -11.27 14.11 -10.95
CA GLU A 260 -10.27 13.64 -10.01
C GLU A 260 -10.69 13.81 -8.54
N ASP A 261 -11.82 14.45 -8.24
CA ASP A 261 -12.33 14.58 -6.88
C ASP A 261 -12.64 13.20 -6.27
N TRP A 262 -12.22 13.02 -5.00
CA TRP A 262 -12.36 11.76 -4.27
C TRP A 262 -13.25 11.93 -3.04
N PRO A 263 -14.60 11.87 -3.21
CA PRO A 263 -15.52 12.00 -2.09
C PRO A 263 -15.55 10.77 -1.20
N ASN A 264 -15.69 11.00 0.11
CA ASN A 264 -15.97 10.00 1.14
C ASN A 264 -17.15 10.47 2.00
N VAL A 265 -17.85 9.55 2.62
CA VAL A 265 -19.07 9.83 3.41
C VAL A 265 -18.94 9.33 4.83
N ASN A 266 -19.47 10.09 5.78
CA ASN A 266 -19.59 9.74 7.20
C ASN A 266 -20.92 10.27 7.76
N LEU A 267 -21.61 9.44 8.53
CA LEU A 267 -22.88 9.82 9.16
C LEU A 267 -22.65 10.13 10.66
N SER A 268 -23.29 11.20 11.15
CA SER A 268 -23.23 11.57 12.57
C SER A 268 -23.83 10.47 13.46
N ASN A 269 -23.46 10.50 14.75
CA ASN A 269 -23.96 9.54 15.75
C ASN A 269 -25.47 9.54 15.97
N ASP A 270 -26.16 10.60 15.58
CA ASP A 270 -27.63 10.72 15.64
C ASP A 270 -28.31 10.50 14.28
N GLY A 271 -27.54 10.21 13.22
CA GLY A 271 -28.03 9.97 11.87
C GLY A 271 -28.57 11.21 11.16
N ARG A 272 -28.39 12.41 11.72
CA ARG A 272 -28.92 13.67 11.17
C ARG A 272 -28.00 14.26 10.11
N TRP A 273 -26.68 14.20 10.32
CA TRP A 273 -25.70 14.92 9.50
C TRP A 273 -24.89 13.97 8.63
N LEU A 274 -24.97 14.16 7.33
CA LEU A 274 -24.06 13.50 6.39
C LEU A 274 -22.89 14.44 6.10
N LEU A 275 -21.71 14.06 6.56
CA LEU A 275 -20.44 14.71 6.24
C LEU A 275 -19.83 14.08 5.00
N ILE A 276 -19.51 14.89 4.01
CA ILE A 276 -18.83 14.47 2.79
C ILE A 276 -17.45 15.14 2.79
N SER A 277 -16.39 14.36 2.85
CA SER A 277 -15.02 14.83 2.66
C SER A 277 -14.57 14.57 1.23
N VAL A 278 -14.04 15.58 0.55
CA VAL A 278 -13.58 15.46 -0.83
C VAL A 278 -12.09 15.71 -0.87
N GLU A 279 -11.32 14.68 -1.15
CA GLU A 279 -9.89 14.79 -1.34
C GLU A 279 -9.57 15.22 -2.78
N GLN A 280 -8.63 16.15 -2.92
CA GLN A 280 -8.13 16.70 -4.18
C GLN A 280 -6.59 16.53 -4.20
N GLY A 281 -6.15 15.32 -4.43
CA GLY A 281 -4.75 14.93 -4.24
C GLY A 281 -4.39 14.80 -2.74
N TRP A 282 -3.11 15.02 -2.41
CA TRP A 282 -2.55 14.78 -1.07
C TRP A 282 -2.28 16.05 -0.27
N THR A 283 -2.66 17.22 -0.78
CA THR A 283 -2.41 18.53 -0.12
C THR A 283 -3.66 19.35 0.09
N LYS A 284 -4.78 18.93 -0.49
CA LYS A 284 -6.05 19.66 -0.39
C LYS A 284 -7.22 18.72 -0.16
N SER A 285 -8.10 19.08 0.72
CA SER A 285 -9.42 18.47 0.83
C SER A 285 -10.48 19.51 1.23
N GLU A 286 -11.75 19.17 1.02
CA GLU A 286 -12.90 20.01 1.37
C GLU A 286 -13.90 19.19 2.19
N LEU A 287 -14.59 19.83 3.11
CA LEU A 287 -15.71 19.24 3.85
C LEU A 287 -17.03 19.88 3.42
N PHE A 288 -18.02 19.04 3.18
CA PHE A 288 -19.40 19.42 2.92
C PHE A 288 -20.32 18.77 3.95
N LEU A 289 -21.36 19.47 4.36
CA LEU A 289 -22.31 18.98 5.36
C LEU A 289 -23.73 19.07 4.82
N MET A 290 -24.53 18.01 5.04
CA MET A 290 -25.95 17.96 4.74
C MET A 290 -26.72 17.70 6.03
N ASP A 291 -27.77 18.50 6.29
CA ASP A 291 -28.79 18.18 7.32
C ASP A 291 -29.87 17.29 6.70
N LEU A 292 -29.79 15.99 6.89
CA LEU A 292 -30.72 15.01 6.33
C LEU A 292 -32.14 15.17 6.90
N LYS A 293 -32.26 15.69 8.14
CA LYS A 293 -33.59 15.98 8.76
C LYS A 293 -34.25 17.20 8.16
N ALA A 294 -33.48 18.23 7.84
CA ALA A 294 -33.98 19.45 7.19
C ALA A 294 -34.03 19.31 5.68
N GLY A 295 -33.40 18.28 5.08
CA GLY A 295 -33.34 18.08 3.62
C GLY A 295 -32.48 19.14 2.93
N THR A 296 -31.42 19.65 3.58
CA THR A 296 -30.56 20.67 2.97
C THR A 296 -29.60 20.04 1.95
N PRO A 297 -29.25 20.78 0.88
CA PRO A 297 -28.19 20.32 -0.02
C PRO A 297 -26.83 20.27 0.70
N ALA A 298 -25.85 19.55 0.11
CA ALA A 298 -24.47 19.54 0.60
C ALA A 298 -23.88 20.96 0.51
N THR A 299 -23.55 21.54 1.65
CA THR A 299 -23.00 22.89 1.75
C THR A 299 -21.56 22.82 2.24
N ARG A 300 -20.66 23.57 1.57
CA ARG A 300 -19.24 23.57 1.90
C ARG A 300 -18.98 24.22 3.27
N VAL A 301 -18.26 23.52 4.12
CA VAL A 301 -17.84 23.96 5.45
C VAL A 301 -16.49 24.67 5.40
N THR A 302 -15.58 24.15 4.57
CA THR A 302 -14.17 24.60 4.52
C THR A 302 -13.96 25.81 3.61
N THR A 303 -12.80 26.46 3.74
CA THR A 303 -12.51 27.73 3.05
C THR A 303 -12.13 27.57 1.57
N GLY A 304 -11.95 26.36 1.06
CA GLY A 304 -11.49 26.09 -0.30
C GLY A 304 -9.99 26.37 -0.53
N LYS A 305 -9.24 26.68 0.53
CA LYS A 305 -7.79 26.86 0.49
C LYS A 305 -7.07 25.51 0.34
N ASN A 306 -5.78 25.57 0.02
CA ASN A 306 -4.93 24.38 -0.18
C ASN A 306 -4.44 23.82 1.16
N PHE A 307 -5.38 23.27 1.95
CA PHE A 307 -5.15 22.56 3.21
C PHE A 307 -5.92 21.25 3.24
N LEU A 308 -5.51 20.37 4.11
CA LEU A 308 -6.20 19.10 4.40
C LEU A 308 -7.17 19.29 5.57
N TYR A 309 -8.37 18.75 5.41
CA TYR A 309 -9.42 18.76 6.42
C TYR A 309 -10.05 17.37 6.51
N GLY A 310 -10.10 16.83 7.71
CA GLY A 310 -10.86 15.65 8.05
C GLY A 310 -11.82 15.99 9.19
N GLY A 311 -12.87 15.18 9.39
CA GLY A 311 -13.79 15.49 10.48
C GLY A 311 -14.84 14.44 10.77
N SER A 312 -15.56 14.67 11.86
CA SER A 312 -16.73 13.88 12.25
C SER A 312 -17.72 14.74 13.03
N VAL A 313 -19.01 14.40 12.95
CA VAL A 313 -20.06 15.08 13.72
C VAL A 313 -20.51 14.21 14.88
N TYR A 314 -20.47 14.76 16.07
CA TYR A 314 -20.91 14.13 17.27
C TYR A 314 -21.72 15.07 18.16
N ASN A 315 -22.97 14.69 18.50
CA ASN A 315 -23.89 15.49 19.31
C ASN A 315 -24.05 16.94 18.78
N GLY A 316 -24.22 17.09 17.47
CA GLY A 316 -24.38 18.39 16.82
C GLY A 316 -23.11 19.26 16.78
N ARG A 317 -21.97 18.74 17.19
CA ARG A 317 -20.65 19.42 17.10
C ARG A 317 -19.82 18.76 15.98
N LEU A 318 -19.29 19.56 15.09
CA LEU A 318 -18.36 19.12 14.05
C LEU A 318 -16.93 19.32 14.57
N PHE A 319 -16.20 18.22 14.70
CA PHE A 319 -14.77 18.20 15.04
C PHE A 319 -13.97 18.14 13.74
N ILE A 320 -13.03 19.06 13.56
CA ILE A 320 -12.27 19.22 12.33
C ILE A 320 -10.77 19.11 12.64
N THR A 321 -10.12 18.12 12.05
CA THR A 321 -8.67 18.00 12.03
C THR A 321 -8.15 18.66 10.76
N THR A 322 -7.15 19.54 10.85
CA THR A 322 -6.62 20.26 9.69
C THR A 322 -5.15 20.69 9.90
N ASN A 323 -4.44 20.83 8.77
CA ASN A 323 -3.13 21.45 8.70
C ASN A 323 -3.20 22.97 8.33
N GLU A 324 -4.39 23.59 8.34
CA GLU A 324 -4.55 25.03 8.10
C GLU A 324 -3.72 25.83 9.12
N ASP A 325 -2.67 26.54 8.63
CA ASP A 325 -1.68 27.28 9.42
C ASP A 325 -1.05 26.46 10.57
N ALA A 326 -1.00 25.13 10.45
CA ALA A 326 -0.50 24.18 11.42
C ALA A 326 0.03 22.92 10.72
N PRO A 327 1.25 22.91 10.14
CA PRO A 327 1.74 21.81 9.30
C PRO A 327 1.82 20.45 10.00
N ARG A 328 1.75 20.41 11.34
CA ARG A 328 1.66 19.17 12.14
C ARG A 328 0.25 18.89 12.65
N TYR A 329 -0.75 19.55 12.08
CA TYR A 329 -2.18 19.45 12.34
C TYR A 329 -2.63 19.93 13.72
N ARG A 330 -3.88 20.33 13.78
CA ARG A 330 -4.62 20.77 14.97
C ARG A 330 -6.09 20.35 14.85
N VAL A 331 -6.84 20.44 15.94
CA VAL A 331 -8.27 20.13 15.96
C VAL A 331 -9.08 21.36 16.29
N PHE A 332 -10.08 21.66 15.49
CA PHE A 332 -11.12 22.63 15.77
C PHE A 332 -12.44 21.94 16.12
N VAL A 333 -13.32 22.68 16.77
CA VAL A 333 -14.73 22.28 16.97
C VAL A 333 -15.64 23.46 16.64
N VAL A 334 -16.79 23.14 16.03
CA VAL A 334 -17.83 24.12 15.70
C VAL A 334 -19.21 23.46 15.77
N ASP A 335 -20.28 24.24 15.95
CA ASP A 335 -21.66 23.78 15.88
C ASP A 335 -22.00 23.35 14.46
N ALA A 336 -22.56 22.14 14.27
CA ALA A 336 -22.90 21.62 12.95
C ALA A 336 -24.06 22.37 12.28
N GLY A 337 -24.90 23.08 13.03
CA GLY A 337 -25.94 23.95 12.52
C GLY A 337 -25.49 25.39 12.22
N ASN A 338 -24.28 25.77 12.66
CA ASN A 338 -23.71 27.09 12.41
C ASN A 338 -22.18 26.98 12.30
N TYR A 339 -21.69 26.45 11.18
CA TYR A 339 -20.30 26.05 10.94
C TYR A 339 -19.43 27.11 10.23
N GLU A 340 -19.86 28.38 10.22
CA GLU A 340 -19.06 29.47 9.64
C GLU A 340 -17.66 29.52 10.28
N ARG A 341 -16.65 29.90 9.49
CA ARG A 341 -15.22 29.83 9.90
C ARG A 341 -14.93 30.62 11.19
N GLU A 342 -15.62 31.73 11.38
CA GLU A 342 -15.49 32.60 12.56
C GLU A 342 -15.96 31.92 13.86
N GLY A 343 -16.81 30.89 13.75
CA GLY A 343 -17.30 30.07 14.84
C GLY A 343 -16.36 28.93 15.25
N TRP A 344 -15.29 28.66 14.47
CA TRP A 344 -14.38 27.56 14.78
C TRP A 344 -13.52 27.87 16.01
N LYS A 345 -13.64 27.03 17.02
CA LYS A 345 -12.84 27.12 18.25
C LYS A 345 -11.73 26.09 18.19
N GLU A 346 -10.47 26.51 18.33
CA GLU A 346 -9.36 25.59 18.45
C GLU A 346 -9.50 24.78 19.74
N LEU A 347 -9.48 23.44 19.58
CA LEU A 347 -9.70 22.50 20.66
C LEU A 347 -8.37 21.84 21.09
N ILE A 348 -7.58 21.40 20.13
CA ILE A 348 -6.24 20.83 20.35
C ILE A 348 -5.28 21.57 19.41
N PRO A 349 -4.33 22.35 19.96
CA PRO A 349 -3.34 23.06 19.15
C PRO A 349 -2.29 22.10 18.57
N GLN A 350 -1.58 22.56 17.54
CA GLN A 350 -0.41 21.87 17.02
C GLN A 350 0.64 21.67 18.10
N THR A 351 1.35 20.56 18.04
CA THR A 351 2.47 20.20 18.91
C THR A 351 3.73 19.87 18.08
N ASP A 352 4.82 19.46 18.74
CA ASP A 352 6.01 18.95 18.05
C ASP A 352 5.78 17.59 17.41
N ALA A 353 4.81 16.81 17.90
CA ALA A 353 4.37 15.59 17.27
C ALA A 353 3.31 15.89 16.19
N VAL A 354 3.29 15.11 15.12
CA VAL A 354 2.32 15.22 14.02
C VAL A 354 1.03 14.52 14.44
N LEU A 355 -0.10 15.22 14.45
CA LEU A 355 -1.41 14.62 14.69
C LEU A 355 -1.85 13.83 13.43
N GLN A 356 -1.89 12.52 13.53
CA GLN A 356 -2.29 11.62 12.44
C GLN A 356 -3.82 11.45 12.35
N GLY A 357 -4.53 11.63 13.45
CA GLY A 357 -5.99 11.53 13.47
C GLY A 357 -6.58 11.81 14.85
N ALA A 358 -7.86 12.20 14.84
CA ALA A 358 -8.68 12.40 16.02
C ALA A 358 -10.09 11.86 15.77
N ALA A 359 -10.61 11.04 16.68
CA ALA A 359 -11.96 10.47 16.60
C ALA A 359 -12.66 10.54 17.94
N VAL A 360 -14.00 10.71 17.92
CA VAL A 360 -14.81 10.71 19.15
C VAL A 360 -15.29 9.28 19.44
N TRP A 361 -14.73 8.68 20.49
CA TRP A 361 -15.14 7.37 21.00
C TRP A 361 -15.41 7.44 22.50
N GLY A 362 -16.49 6.79 22.98
CA GLY A 362 -16.89 6.83 24.37
C GLY A 362 -17.06 8.23 24.94
N GLY A 363 -17.48 9.20 24.13
CA GLY A 363 -17.61 10.59 24.52
C GLY A 363 -16.28 11.29 24.84
N LYS A 364 -15.15 10.79 24.33
CA LYS A 364 -13.81 11.37 24.45
C LYS A 364 -13.14 11.45 23.07
N LEU A 365 -12.16 12.35 22.93
CA LEU A 365 -11.31 12.40 21.76
C LEU A 365 -10.13 11.44 21.95
N PHE A 366 -10.10 10.40 21.13
CA PHE A 366 -8.97 9.52 20.96
C PHE A 366 -8.10 10.06 19.82
N THR A 367 -6.83 10.34 20.12
CA THR A 367 -5.91 10.96 19.15
C THR A 367 -4.66 10.10 18.96
N GLN A 368 -4.26 9.97 17.70
CA GLN A 368 -3.02 9.31 17.32
C GLN A 368 -2.03 10.36 16.82
N TYR A 369 -0.82 10.33 17.36
CA TYR A 369 0.29 11.18 16.96
C TYR A 369 1.45 10.35 16.45
N GLU A 370 2.31 10.98 15.68
CA GLU A 370 3.61 10.49 15.27
C GLU A 370 4.70 11.47 15.71
N GLN A 371 5.74 10.94 16.33
CA GLN A 371 6.92 11.71 16.72
C GLN A 371 8.18 10.91 16.40
N ASN A 372 9.06 11.50 15.60
CA ASN A 372 10.27 10.81 15.11
C ASN A 372 9.96 9.45 14.48
N ALA A 373 8.96 9.43 13.60
CA ALA A 373 8.48 8.22 12.91
C ALA A 373 7.99 7.10 13.85
N THR A 374 7.51 7.40 15.04
CA THR A 374 6.92 6.43 15.99
C THR A 374 5.60 6.93 16.55
N SER A 375 4.69 6.01 16.85
CA SER A 375 3.33 6.36 17.28
C SER A 375 3.21 6.72 18.75
N GLN A 376 2.30 7.64 19.05
CA GLN A 376 1.81 7.96 20.39
C GLN A 376 0.28 8.03 20.37
N LEU A 377 -0.37 7.63 21.46
CA LEU A 377 -1.82 7.74 21.63
C LEU A 377 -2.13 8.63 22.86
N LYS A 378 -3.07 9.57 22.68
CA LYS A 378 -3.49 10.48 23.75
C LYS A 378 -5.01 10.58 23.79
N ILE A 379 -5.56 10.74 24.98
CA ILE A 379 -6.98 10.91 25.23
C ILE A 379 -7.26 12.31 25.74
N PHE A 380 -8.26 12.97 25.14
CA PHE A 380 -8.75 14.29 25.57
C PHE A 380 -10.26 14.21 25.85
N ASP A 381 -10.75 15.12 26.67
CA ASP A 381 -12.19 15.35 26.74
C ASP A 381 -12.67 16.13 25.52
N LEU A 382 -13.99 16.30 25.39
CA LEU A 382 -14.58 17.01 24.25
C LEU A 382 -14.37 18.56 24.29
N ASP A 383 -13.75 19.07 25.33
CA ASP A 383 -13.37 20.47 25.49
C ASP A 383 -11.87 20.71 25.31
N GLY A 384 -11.13 19.64 24.93
CA GLY A 384 -9.71 19.71 24.55
C GLY A 384 -8.73 19.57 25.72
N LYS A 385 -9.21 19.24 26.93
CA LYS A 385 -8.34 18.97 28.07
C LYS A 385 -7.77 17.56 27.95
N LYS A 386 -6.44 17.44 27.95
CA LYS A 386 -5.77 16.13 27.96
C LYS A 386 -6.09 15.37 29.24
N LEU A 387 -6.55 14.14 29.10
CA LEU A 387 -6.90 13.24 30.19
C LEU A 387 -5.77 12.25 30.50
N SER A 388 -5.21 11.60 29.46
CA SER A 388 -4.17 10.58 29.63
C SER A 388 -3.36 10.38 28.36
N ASP A 389 -2.18 9.77 28.52
CA ASP A 389 -1.46 9.07 27.45
C ASP A 389 -1.79 7.58 27.56
N VAL A 390 -1.85 6.88 26.42
CA VAL A 390 -1.96 5.43 26.37
C VAL A 390 -0.57 4.83 26.24
N ALA A 391 -0.15 4.03 27.22
CA ALA A 391 1.16 3.39 27.17
C ALA A 391 1.19 2.32 26.07
N LEU A 392 2.13 2.42 25.15
CA LEU A 392 2.40 1.42 24.11
C LEU A 392 3.39 0.37 24.60
N ALA A 393 3.35 -0.83 24.02
CA ALA A 393 4.17 -1.97 24.45
C ALA A 393 5.69 -1.74 24.23
N ALA A 394 6.05 -0.96 23.20
CA ALA A 394 7.42 -0.65 22.83
C ALA A 394 7.46 0.60 21.91
N ILE A 395 8.64 0.98 21.43
CA ILE A 395 8.78 1.88 20.29
C ILE A 395 8.27 1.15 19.04
N GLY A 396 7.27 1.71 18.37
CA GLY A 396 6.62 1.05 17.25
C GLY A 396 5.51 1.88 16.62
N THR A 397 4.64 1.19 15.91
CA THR A 397 3.57 1.77 15.10
C THR A 397 2.21 1.27 15.57
N VAL A 398 1.31 2.22 15.80
CA VAL A 398 -0.13 1.95 15.93
C VAL A 398 -0.74 1.88 14.54
N PHE A 399 -1.48 0.83 14.26
CA PHE A 399 -2.20 0.67 13.00
C PHE A 399 -3.68 0.33 13.27
N GLY A 400 -4.57 0.85 12.44
CA GLY A 400 -5.99 0.58 12.49
C GLY A 400 -6.55 0.76 13.90
N SER A 401 -7.09 1.90 14.23
CA SER A 401 -7.80 2.11 15.50
C SER A 401 -9.30 2.13 15.25
N GLY A 402 -10.08 1.64 16.22
CA GLY A 402 -11.54 1.57 16.12
C GLY A 402 -12.22 1.61 17.48
N GLY A 403 -13.34 2.32 17.52
CA GLY A 403 -14.20 2.44 18.68
C GLY A 403 -15.58 2.91 18.26
N LYS A 404 -16.49 3.05 19.22
CA LYS A 404 -17.82 3.63 19.00
C LYS A 404 -18.04 4.79 19.95
N TRP A 405 -18.82 5.75 19.51
CA TRP A 405 -19.15 6.93 20.30
C TRP A 405 -19.89 6.61 21.62
N ASP A 406 -20.59 5.46 21.69
CA ASP A 406 -21.38 4.98 22.85
C ASP A 406 -20.71 3.83 23.61
N ARG A 407 -19.41 3.53 23.33
CA ARG A 407 -18.65 2.45 23.97
C ARG A 407 -17.43 2.99 24.68
N ASP A 408 -17.13 2.44 25.86
CA ASP A 408 -15.95 2.83 26.65
C ASP A 408 -14.67 2.07 26.22
N GLU A 409 -14.71 1.32 25.12
CA GLU A 409 -13.59 0.54 24.61
C GLU A 409 -13.11 1.04 23.25
N VAL A 410 -11.80 1.08 23.10
CA VAL A 410 -11.11 1.37 21.85
C VAL A 410 -10.16 0.24 21.54
N PHE A 411 -10.15 -0.20 20.30
CA PHE A 411 -9.19 -1.18 19.81
C PHE A 411 -8.14 -0.48 18.95
N TYR A 412 -6.90 -0.96 19.07
CA TYR A 412 -5.82 -0.54 18.18
C TYR A 412 -4.84 -1.69 17.94
N GLY A 413 -4.28 -1.75 16.76
CA GLY A 413 -3.17 -2.63 16.44
C GLY A 413 -1.84 -1.98 16.82
N PHE A 414 -0.86 -2.78 17.23
CA PHE A 414 0.49 -2.32 17.48
C PHE A 414 1.50 -3.32 16.92
N GLN A 415 2.56 -2.81 16.32
CA GLN A 415 3.67 -3.58 15.79
C GLN A 415 4.99 -2.80 15.82
N SER A 416 6.10 -3.48 15.58
CA SER A 416 7.42 -2.88 15.39
C SER A 416 8.22 -3.73 14.43
N PHE A 417 9.42 -3.34 14.05
CA PHE A 417 10.31 -4.18 13.22
C PHE A 417 10.51 -5.58 13.78
N THR A 418 10.59 -5.70 15.11
CA THR A 418 10.84 -6.95 15.81
C THR A 418 9.66 -7.47 16.62
N PHE A 419 8.56 -6.73 16.68
CA PHE A 419 7.36 -7.10 17.44
C PHE A 419 6.22 -7.43 16.46
N ALA A 420 5.78 -8.69 16.44
CA ALA A 420 4.68 -9.13 15.59
C ALA A 420 3.37 -8.43 15.94
N PRO A 421 2.45 -8.22 14.97
CA PRO A 421 1.21 -7.51 15.17
C PRO A 421 0.38 -8.08 16.33
N ALA A 422 -0.05 -7.20 17.23
CA ALA A 422 -0.98 -7.52 18.31
C ALA A 422 -2.08 -6.46 18.38
N ILE A 423 -3.28 -6.89 18.80
CA ILE A 423 -4.43 -6.03 18.97
C ILE A 423 -4.65 -5.80 20.46
N TYR A 424 -4.80 -4.55 20.83
CA TYR A 424 -5.04 -4.11 22.19
C TYR A 424 -6.44 -3.50 22.30
N ARG A 425 -7.09 -3.74 23.45
CA ARG A 425 -8.29 -3.07 23.89
C ARG A 425 -7.93 -2.09 25.01
N TYR A 426 -8.24 -0.83 24.82
CA TYR A 426 -8.09 0.21 25.83
C TYR A 426 -9.45 0.55 26.42
N ASP A 427 -9.59 0.52 27.74
CA ASP A 427 -10.78 0.94 28.47
C ASP A 427 -10.68 2.44 28.78
N LEU A 428 -11.61 3.22 28.21
CA LEU A 428 -11.64 4.68 28.36
C LEU A 428 -12.06 5.15 29.75
N LYS A 429 -12.72 4.33 30.56
CA LYS A 429 -13.10 4.65 31.94
C LYS A 429 -11.96 4.34 32.92
N GLU A 430 -11.43 3.13 32.81
CA GLU A 430 -10.41 2.63 33.73
C GLU A 430 -9.01 3.08 33.36
N GLY A 431 -8.78 3.50 32.09
CA GLY A 431 -7.46 3.86 31.59
C GLY A 431 -6.52 2.66 31.46
N SER A 432 -7.08 1.46 31.35
CA SER A 432 -6.32 0.20 31.31
C SER A 432 -6.24 -0.37 29.89
N THR A 433 -5.13 -1.06 29.60
CA THR A 433 -4.89 -1.73 28.31
C THR A 433 -4.83 -3.22 28.51
N LEU A 434 -5.57 -3.97 27.68
CA LEU A 434 -5.54 -5.43 27.61
C LEU A 434 -5.12 -5.86 26.20
N GLN A 435 -4.19 -6.81 26.09
CA GLN A 435 -3.94 -7.48 24.80
C GLN A 435 -5.15 -8.37 24.47
N TRP A 436 -5.91 -7.97 23.43
CA TRP A 436 -7.12 -8.68 23.01
C TRP A 436 -6.83 -9.86 22.09
N ALA A 437 -5.87 -9.69 21.18
CA ALA A 437 -5.41 -10.73 20.27
C ALA A 437 -3.96 -10.47 19.83
N LYS A 438 -3.28 -11.51 19.35
CA LYS A 438 -1.95 -11.37 18.75
C LYS A 438 -1.79 -12.36 17.61
N VAL A 439 -0.83 -12.06 16.74
CA VAL A 439 -0.35 -13.01 15.74
C VAL A 439 0.74 -13.87 16.37
N ASP A 440 0.57 -15.18 16.32
CA ASP A 440 1.61 -16.11 16.77
C ASP A 440 2.74 -16.20 15.73
N ALA A 441 3.96 -15.94 16.18
CA ALA A 441 5.16 -15.97 15.34
C ALA A 441 6.26 -16.87 15.98
N PRO A 442 6.00 -18.17 16.19
CA PRO A 442 6.88 -19.05 16.96
C PRO A 442 8.23 -19.29 16.26
N SER A 443 8.30 -19.04 14.95
CA SER A 443 9.51 -19.20 14.15
C SER A 443 10.46 -17.99 14.20
N ILE A 444 10.12 -16.96 14.99
CA ILE A 444 10.91 -15.73 15.13
C ILE A 444 11.26 -15.49 16.59
N ASP A 445 12.55 -15.28 16.87
CA ASP A 445 13.03 -14.78 18.15
C ASP A 445 13.40 -13.29 18.02
N PRO A 446 12.54 -12.37 18.49
CA PRO A 446 12.81 -10.93 18.39
C PRO A 446 13.97 -10.48 19.29
N SER A 447 14.33 -11.25 20.33
CA SER A 447 15.36 -10.88 21.29
C SER A 447 16.77 -10.85 20.70
N GLY A 448 16.98 -11.53 19.57
CA GLY A 448 18.25 -11.58 18.85
C GLY A 448 18.56 -10.34 18.02
N TYR A 449 17.66 -9.39 17.92
CA TYR A 449 17.79 -8.21 17.05
C TYR A 449 17.85 -6.90 17.82
N GLU A 450 18.40 -5.89 17.17
CA GLU A 450 18.53 -4.52 17.66
C GLU A 450 17.95 -3.57 16.62
N VAL A 451 17.23 -2.57 17.09
CA VAL A 451 16.65 -1.48 16.28
C VAL A 451 17.29 -0.19 16.75
N GLN A 452 17.93 0.52 15.86
CA GLN A 452 18.53 1.83 16.12
C GLN A 452 17.88 2.87 15.21
N GLN A 453 17.63 4.08 15.72
CA GLN A 453 17.28 5.22 14.89
C GLN A 453 18.51 6.12 14.78
N GLU A 454 19.01 6.27 13.58
CA GLU A 454 20.15 7.14 13.26
C GLU A 454 19.66 8.40 12.52
N TRP A 455 20.50 9.43 12.52
CA TRP A 455 20.25 10.68 11.83
C TRP A 455 21.43 11.04 10.96
N TYR A 456 21.17 11.36 9.71
CA TYR A 456 22.18 11.81 8.77
C TYR A 456 21.80 13.18 8.18
N GLN A 457 22.73 13.80 7.48
CA GLN A 457 22.49 15.07 6.79
C GLN A 457 22.34 14.80 5.30
N SER A 458 21.25 15.31 4.73
CA SER A 458 21.06 15.39 3.29
C SER A 458 21.99 16.47 2.69
N LYS A 459 22.05 16.51 1.37
CA LYS A 459 22.91 17.40 0.59
C LYS A 459 22.73 18.90 0.94
N ASP A 460 21.52 19.32 1.30
CA ASP A 460 21.18 20.67 1.70
C ASP A 460 21.33 20.93 3.22
N GLY A 461 21.86 19.96 3.97
CA GLY A 461 22.02 20.02 5.42
C GLY A 461 20.78 19.62 6.22
N THR A 462 19.66 19.26 5.58
CA THR A 462 18.47 18.77 6.27
C THR A 462 18.81 17.46 7.02
N ARG A 463 18.42 17.39 8.29
CA ARG A 463 18.57 16.18 9.10
C ARG A 463 17.44 15.20 8.79
N VAL A 464 17.81 13.99 8.39
CA VAL A 464 16.88 12.93 8.00
C VAL A 464 17.08 11.70 8.90
N PRO A 465 16.03 11.10 9.47
CA PRO A 465 16.16 9.88 10.27
C PRO A 465 16.15 8.63 9.39
N MET A 466 16.75 7.57 9.93
CA MET A 466 16.75 6.24 9.35
C MET A 466 16.71 5.21 10.47
N PHE A 467 15.89 4.19 10.34
CA PHE A 467 15.97 3.01 11.20
C PHE A 467 16.96 2.02 10.61
N VAL A 468 17.82 1.47 11.47
CA VAL A 468 18.78 0.41 11.13
C VAL A 468 18.50 -0.79 12.02
N VAL A 469 18.18 -1.93 11.41
CA VAL A 469 17.79 -3.16 12.10
C VAL A 469 18.76 -4.27 11.75
N HIS A 470 19.32 -4.94 12.75
CA HIS A 470 20.29 -5.99 12.56
C HIS A 470 20.35 -6.96 13.75
N LYS A 471 21.03 -8.08 13.61
CA LYS A 471 21.34 -8.96 14.73
C LYS A 471 22.18 -8.23 15.78
N LYS A 472 21.94 -8.51 17.07
CA LYS A 472 22.80 -8.03 18.16
C LYS A 472 24.25 -8.45 17.98
N GLY A 473 25.17 -7.57 18.34
CA GLY A 473 26.59 -7.82 18.22
C GLY A 473 27.16 -7.62 16.82
N LEU A 474 26.45 -6.93 15.93
CA LEU A 474 26.94 -6.55 14.60
C LEU A 474 28.30 -5.86 14.71
N GLN A 475 29.25 -6.29 13.88
CA GLN A 475 30.54 -5.62 13.71
C GLN A 475 30.46 -4.69 12.50
N LYS A 476 30.64 -3.38 12.71
CA LYS A 476 30.72 -2.39 11.63
C LYS A 476 32.07 -2.51 10.91
N ASN A 477 32.22 -3.51 10.06
CA ASN A 477 33.45 -3.83 9.31
C ASN A 477 33.46 -3.25 7.88
N GLY A 478 32.39 -2.60 7.47
CA GLY A 478 32.21 -2.02 6.13
C GLY A 478 31.80 -3.02 5.05
N HIS A 479 31.50 -4.28 5.38
CA HIS A 479 31.19 -5.32 4.39
C HIS A 479 29.91 -6.10 4.70
N ASN A 480 29.05 -5.61 5.62
CA ASN A 480 27.81 -6.32 5.90
C ASN A 480 26.82 -6.12 4.76
N PRO A 481 26.21 -7.19 4.26
CA PRO A 481 25.12 -7.07 3.28
C PRO A 481 24.00 -6.20 3.83
N THR A 482 23.65 -5.15 3.12
CA THR A 482 22.69 -4.17 3.59
C THR A 482 21.58 -3.96 2.55
N LEU A 483 20.33 -4.04 2.98
CA LEU A 483 19.15 -3.72 2.20
C LEU A 483 18.55 -2.41 2.71
N LEU A 484 18.68 -1.35 1.93
CA LEU A 484 18.12 -0.03 2.22
C LEU A 484 16.81 0.15 1.46
N THR A 485 15.76 0.55 2.15
CA THR A 485 14.45 0.87 1.58
C THR A 485 13.96 2.24 2.01
N ALA A 486 13.15 2.87 1.17
CA ALA A 486 12.48 4.13 1.45
C ALA A 486 11.27 4.34 0.54
N TYR A 487 10.48 5.38 0.79
CA TYR A 487 9.33 5.73 -0.04
C TYR A 487 9.39 7.19 -0.54
N GLY A 488 9.30 8.17 0.35
CA GLY A 488 9.49 9.60 0.08
C GLY A 488 8.45 10.22 -0.87
N GLY A 489 7.16 10.17 -0.50
CA GLY A 489 6.10 10.80 -1.27
C GLY A 489 4.70 10.58 -0.68
N PHE A 490 3.73 11.30 -1.21
CA PHE A 490 2.31 11.10 -0.92
C PHE A 490 1.93 11.27 0.55
N ASN A 491 2.70 12.03 1.31
CA ASN A 491 2.43 12.22 2.75
C ASN A 491 2.35 10.88 3.51
N ILE A 492 3.15 9.87 3.11
CA ILE A 492 3.18 8.53 3.71
C ILE A 492 4.42 8.38 4.57
N SER A 493 4.25 8.20 5.89
CA SER A 493 5.34 7.89 6.82
C SER A 493 5.78 6.44 6.71
N LEU A 494 7.09 6.19 6.76
CA LEU A 494 7.66 4.87 7.00
C LEU A 494 7.96 4.69 8.49
N THR A 495 7.08 4.00 9.19
CA THR A 495 7.19 3.75 10.62
C THR A 495 7.60 2.32 10.92
N PRO A 496 8.10 1.99 12.13
CA PRO A 496 8.51 0.63 12.49
C PRO A 496 7.41 -0.41 12.27
N THR A 497 7.53 -1.19 11.21
CA THR A 497 6.52 -2.18 10.77
C THR A 497 7.12 -3.57 10.72
N PHE A 498 6.36 -4.57 11.19
CA PHE A 498 6.76 -5.96 11.18
C PHE A 498 6.87 -6.50 9.75
N SER A 499 8.08 -6.74 9.29
CA SER A 499 8.35 -7.30 7.96
C SER A 499 8.81 -8.74 8.06
N ARG A 500 7.96 -9.69 7.66
CA ARG A 500 8.27 -11.11 7.64
C ARG A 500 9.48 -11.41 6.75
N THR A 501 9.55 -10.75 5.62
CA THR A 501 10.61 -10.97 4.63
C THR A 501 11.95 -10.36 5.06
N ALA A 502 11.94 -9.25 5.80
CA ALA A 502 13.16 -8.69 6.37
C ALA A 502 13.82 -9.63 7.40
N TYR A 503 13.03 -10.51 8.06
CA TYR A 503 13.61 -11.52 8.95
C TYR A 503 14.49 -12.52 8.19
N LEU A 504 14.07 -12.99 7.01
CA LEU A 504 14.92 -13.83 6.17
C LEU A 504 16.29 -13.16 5.91
N TRP A 505 16.27 -11.87 5.59
CA TRP A 505 17.48 -11.08 5.34
C TRP A 505 18.38 -11.00 6.58
N MET A 506 17.79 -10.63 7.71
CA MET A 506 18.51 -10.45 8.98
C MET A 506 19.01 -11.79 9.56
N GLU A 507 18.30 -12.89 9.39
CA GLU A 507 18.70 -14.24 9.81
C GLU A 507 20.00 -14.70 9.16
N HIS A 508 20.30 -14.19 7.97
CA HIS A 508 21.54 -14.46 7.24
C HIS A 508 22.62 -13.39 7.46
N GLY A 509 22.45 -12.55 8.49
CA GLY A 509 23.42 -11.52 8.88
C GLY A 509 23.32 -10.21 8.12
N GLY A 510 22.27 -10.03 7.31
CA GLY A 510 22.02 -8.79 6.60
C GLY A 510 21.52 -7.66 7.53
N ILE A 511 21.82 -6.43 7.15
CA ILE A 511 21.27 -5.20 7.78
C ILE A 511 20.05 -4.77 6.99
N TYR A 512 18.95 -4.44 7.67
CA TYR A 512 17.77 -3.85 7.09
C TYR A 512 17.64 -2.38 7.51
N ALA A 513 17.72 -1.46 6.56
CA ALA A 513 17.66 -0.03 6.81
C ALA A 513 16.43 0.60 6.14
N VAL A 514 15.73 1.47 6.87
CA VAL A 514 14.52 2.17 6.42
C VAL A 514 14.71 3.66 6.61
N ALA A 515 14.87 4.42 5.52
CA ALA A 515 15.08 5.85 5.56
C ALA A 515 13.75 6.62 5.46
N ASN A 516 13.60 7.64 6.31
CA ASN A 516 12.40 8.47 6.44
C ASN A 516 12.57 9.76 5.63
N LEU A 517 12.43 9.66 4.31
CA LEU A 517 12.77 10.73 3.38
C LEU A 517 11.71 11.85 3.38
N ARG A 518 12.10 13.05 2.98
CA ARG A 518 11.16 14.12 2.63
C ARG A 518 10.15 13.62 1.59
N GLY A 519 8.97 14.21 1.56
CA GLY A 519 7.81 13.71 0.79
C GLY A 519 6.91 12.78 1.61
N GLY A 520 7.42 12.18 2.72
CA GLY A 520 6.62 11.46 3.71
C GLY A 520 5.91 12.40 4.69
N ALA A 521 5.26 11.83 5.73
CA ALA A 521 4.48 12.57 6.72
C ALA A 521 5.17 12.67 8.10
N GLU A 522 6.36 12.12 8.27
CA GLU A 522 7.01 11.92 9.57
C GLU A 522 7.17 13.19 10.40
N PHE A 523 7.24 14.36 9.72
CA PHE A 523 7.34 15.68 10.35
C PHE A 523 6.23 16.64 9.89
N GLY A 524 5.15 16.11 9.32
CA GLY A 524 3.97 16.86 8.90
C GLY A 524 4.06 17.41 7.47
N GLU A 525 3.18 18.33 7.14
CA GLU A 525 2.97 18.82 5.78
C GLU A 525 4.19 19.52 5.18
N ASP A 526 4.98 20.23 5.99
CA ASP A 526 6.21 20.87 5.49
C ASP A 526 7.23 19.83 5.01
N TRP A 527 7.28 18.64 5.66
CA TRP A 527 8.12 17.53 5.26
C TRP A 527 7.64 16.91 3.95
N HIS A 528 6.32 16.75 3.80
CA HIS A 528 5.70 16.30 2.57
C HIS A 528 6.01 17.26 1.41
N ARG A 529 5.69 18.55 1.59
CA ARG A 529 5.89 19.58 0.57
C ARG A 529 7.36 19.80 0.19
N ALA A 530 8.27 19.43 1.04
CA ALA A 530 9.71 19.49 0.75
C ALA A 530 10.18 18.36 -0.17
N GLY A 531 9.34 17.38 -0.52
CA GLY A 531 9.67 16.24 -1.38
C GLY A 531 8.72 16.03 -2.57
N MET A 532 7.92 17.05 -2.96
CA MET A 532 6.97 16.97 -4.08
C MET A 532 7.22 18.05 -5.12
N LEU A 533 6.61 17.92 -6.31
CA LEU A 533 6.68 18.88 -7.42
C LEU A 533 8.14 19.26 -7.75
N ASP A 534 8.44 20.57 -7.79
CA ASP A 534 9.77 21.13 -8.07
C ASP A 534 10.83 20.72 -7.04
N LYS A 535 10.41 20.23 -5.87
CA LYS A 535 11.31 19.78 -4.80
C LYS A 535 11.53 18.27 -4.76
N LYS A 536 11.03 17.52 -5.74
CA LYS A 536 11.16 16.05 -5.77
C LYS A 536 12.61 15.57 -5.73
N GLN A 537 13.57 16.33 -6.24
CA GLN A 537 14.98 16.01 -6.16
C GLN A 537 15.49 15.85 -4.70
N ASN A 538 14.90 16.55 -3.73
CA ASN A 538 15.27 16.41 -2.33
C ASN A 538 15.11 14.97 -1.80
N VAL A 539 14.10 14.25 -2.30
CA VAL A 539 13.86 12.84 -1.97
C VAL A 539 15.03 11.97 -2.44
N PHE A 540 15.52 12.21 -3.63
CA PHE A 540 16.63 11.46 -4.23
C PHE A 540 17.97 11.82 -3.57
N ASP A 541 18.15 13.08 -3.21
CA ASP A 541 19.32 13.54 -2.45
C ASP A 541 19.33 12.95 -1.03
N ASP A 542 18.16 12.87 -0.36
CA ASP A 542 18.02 12.23 0.96
C ASP A 542 18.39 10.74 0.90
N MET A 543 17.93 10.00 -0.14
CA MET A 543 18.24 8.58 -0.32
C MET A 543 19.72 8.35 -0.61
N THR A 544 20.31 9.22 -1.44
CA THR A 544 21.75 9.21 -1.73
C THR A 544 22.55 9.38 -0.43
N ALA A 545 22.19 10.37 0.37
CA ALA A 545 22.84 10.65 1.65
C ALA A 545 22.66 9.50 2.66
N ALA A 546 21.51 8.81 2.66
CA ALA A 546 21.31 7.62 3.49
C ALA A 546 22.30 6.49 3.11
N ALA A 547 22.46 6.23 1.82
CA ALA A 547 23.43 5.24 1.33
C ALA A 547 24.88 5.62 1.68
N GLU A 548 25.26 6.87 1.46
CA GLU A 548 26.57 7.40 1.80
C GLU A 548 26.85 7.35 3.31
N HIS A 549 25.85 7.63 4.15
CA HIS A 549 25.95 7.52 5.61
C HIS A 549 26.22 6.06 6.05
N LEU A 550 25.47 5.09 5.52
CA LEU A 550 25.68 3.67 5.83
C LEU A 550 27.11 3.19 5.46
N ILE A 551 27.65 3.71 4.36
CA ILE A 551 29.02 3.41 3.93
C ILE A 551 30.05 4.11 4.84
N ALA A 552 29.86 5.37 5.13
CA ALA A 552 30.78 6.18 5.97
C ALA A 552 30.86 5.63 7.41
N GLU A 553 29.72 5.20 7.97
CA GLU A 553 29.62 4.62 9.30
C GLU A 553 30.06 3.11 9.33
N LYS A 554 30.56 2.59 8.22
CA LYS A 554 31.07 1.22 8.06
C LYS A 554 30.03 0.13 8.34
N TYR A 555 28.78 0.40 8.12
CA TYR A 555 27.76 -0.64 8.07
C TYR A 555 28.00 -1.54 6.84
N THR A 556 28.31 -0.97 5.71
CA THR A 556 28.42 -1.63 4.40
C THR A 556 29.40 -0.91 3.48
N ASP A 557 29.53 -1.39 2.25
CA ASP A 557 30.16 -0.71 1.11
C ASP A 557 29.31 -0.85 -0.16
N LYS A 558 29.71 -0.19 -1.23
CA LYS A 558 29.00 -0.20 -2.53
C LYS A 558 28.82 -1.59 -3.15
N ASN A 559 29.63 -2.58 -2.77
CA ASN A 559 29.54 -3.95 -3.27
C ASN A 559 28.59 -4.82 -2.43
N HIS A 560 28.23 -4.35 -1.23
CA HIS A 560 27.37 -5.05 -0.28
C HIS A 560 26.09 -4.25 0.04
N LEU A 561 25.82 -3.16 -0.69
CA LEU A 561 24.60 -2.35 -0.55
C LEU A 561 23.63 -2.61 -1.69
N ALA A 562 22.41 -3.03 -1.33
CA ALA A 562 21.26 -3.10 -2.22
C ALA A 562 20.18 -2.12 -1.80
N VAL A 563 19.36 -1.70 -2.76
CA VAL A 563 18.17 -0.87 -2.52
C VAL A 563 16.93 -1.53 -3.09
N GLN A 564 15.80 -1.32 -2.40
CA GLN A 564 14.49 -1.83 -2.81
C GLN A 564 13.42 -0.79 -2.60
N GLY A 565 12.48 -0.65 -3.55
CA GLY A 565 11.33 0.22 -3.42
C GLY A 565 10.25 -0.10 -4.43
N GLY A 566 9.00 0.20 -4.05
CA GLY A 566 7.83 -0.05 -4.90
C GLY A 566 6.98 1.21 -5.11
N SER A 567 6.24 1.29 -6.23
CA SER A 567 5.37 2.41 -6.56
C SER A 567 6.17 3.74 -6.64
N ASN A 568 5.84 4.76 -5.86
CA ASN A 568 6.68 5.95 -5.71
C ASN A 568 8.12 5.59 -5.23
N GLY A 569 8.26 4.58 -4.37
CA GLY A 569 9.56 4.00 -4.04
C GLY A 569 10.25 3.34 -5.24
N GLY A 570 9.50 2.87 -6.23
CA GLY A 570 10.01 2.40 -7.52
C GLY A 570 10.56 3.54 -8.39
N LEU A 571 9.89 4.71 -8.39
CA LEU A 571 10.44 5.94 -8.98
C LEU A 571 11.77 6.31 -8.30
N LEU A 572 11.82 6.25 -6.98
CA LEU A 572 13.04 6.47 -6.20
C LEU A 572 14.16 5.51 -6.65
N MET A 573 13.84 4.22 -6.84
CA MET A 573 14.82 3.25 -7.36
C MET A 573 15.29 3.61 -8.77
N GLY A 574 14.39 4.03 -9.66
CA GLY A 574 14.74 4.52 -10.99
C GLY A 574 15.69 5.73 -10.96
N ALA A 575 15.45 6.66 -10.04
CA ALA A 575 16.33 7.80 -9.83
C ALA A 575 17.70 7.37 -9.29
N MET A 576 17.77 6.43 -8.36
CA MET A 576 19.04 5.88 -7.86
C MET A 576 19.84 5.18 -8.96
N ILE A 577 19.17 4.39 -9.81
CA ILE A 577 19.77 3.73 -10.96
C ILE A 577 20.42 4.75 -11.90
N THR A 578 19.75 5.86 -12.21
CA THR A 578 20.21 6.81 -13.22
C THR A 578 21.12 7.91 -12.68
N GLN A 579 20.95 8.31 -11.40
CA GLN A 579 21.72 9.39 -10.80
C GLN A 579 22.97 8.90 -10.05
N ARG A 580 22.88 7.76 -9.33
CA ARG A 580 23.96 7.23 -8.50
C ARG A 580 24.15 5.72 -8.64
N PRO A 581 24.35 5.20 -9.88
CA PRO A 581 24.60 3.76 -10.09
C PRO A 581 25.86 3.25 -9.41
N ASP A 582 26.77 4.14 -9.05
CA ASP A 582 28.05 3.87 -8.39
C ASP A 582 27.92 3.40 -6.93
N LEU A 583 26.78 3.67 -6.27
CA LEU A 583 26.57 3.39 -4.85
C LEU A 583 26.06 1.98 -4.55
N PHE A 584 25.46 1.31 -5.54
CA PHE A 584 24.69 0.10 -5.28
C PHE A 584 25.20 -1.11 -6.06
N ARG A 585 25.21 -2.28 -5.44
CA ARG A 585 25.47 -3.56 -6.10
C ARG A 585 24.22 -4.08 -6.80
N ALA A 586 23.05 -3.92 -6.17
CA ALA A 586 21.79 -4.44 -6.68
C ALA A 586 20.62 -3.50 -6.39
N VAL A 587 19.63 -3.49 -7.28
CA VAL A 587 18.38 -2.71 -7.16
C VAL A 587 17.19 -3.61 -7.43
N VAL A 588 16.20 -3.63 -6.52
CA VAL A 588 14.87 -4.23 -6.73
C VAL A 588 13.86 -3.11 -6.91
N CYS A 589 13.35 -2.96 -8.14
CA CYS A 589 12.51 -1.86 -8.59
C CYS A 589 11.10 -2.39 -8.87
N GLN A 590 10.17 -2.20 -7.93
CA GLN A 590 8.85 -2.85 -7.94
C GLN A 590 7.75 -1.88 -8.36
N VAL A 591 6.87 -2.32 -9.26
CA VAL A 591 5.69 -1.58 -9.78
C VAL A 591 5.96 -0.08 -9.96
N PRO A 592 7.05 0.29 -10.67
CA PRO A 592 7.65 1.61 -10.63
C PRO A 592 7.02 2.60 -11.62
N LEU A 593 7.13 3.91 -11.32
CA LEU A 593 6.96 4.99 -12.30
C LEU A 593 8.34 5.37 -12.85
N LEU A 594 8.59 5.19 -14.14
CA LEU A 594 9.93 5.42 -14.72
C LEU A 594 9.92 6.39 -15.92
N ASP A 595 8.82 6.44 -16.67
CA ASP A 595 8.56 7.45 -17.69
C ASP A 595 7.65 8.54 -17.09
N MET A 596 8.26 9.59 -16.56
CA MET A 596 7.55 10.67 -15.89
C MET A 596 6.95 11.71 -16.83
N LEU A 597 7.26 11.63 -18.13
CA LEU A 597 6.66 12.54 -19.10
C LEU A 597 5.27 12.09 -19.57
N HIS A 598 5.01 10.78 -19.50
CA HIS A 598 3.75 10.19 -19.98
C HIS A 598 2.92 9.53 -18.88
N TYR A 599 3.40 9.48 -17.64
CA TYR A 599 2.76 8.72 -16.55
C TYR A 599 1.28 9.05 -16.37
N GLN A 600 0.89 10.34 -16.47
CA GLN A 600 -0.47 10.82 -16.25
C GLN A 600 -1.49 10.31 -17.29
N ASN A 601 -1.03 9.72 -18.39
CA ASN A 601 -1.89 9.21 -19.47
C ASN A 601 -2.42 7.79 -19.20
N PHE A 602 -1.98 7.15 -18.11
CA PHE A 602 -2.27 5.75 -17.83
C PHE A 602 -3.05 5.56 -16.53
N GLN A 603 -4.01 4.63 -16.54
CA GLN A 603 -4.76 4.18 -15.38
C GLN A 603 -5.33 5.35 -14.55
N ILE A 604 -5.03 5.40 -13.24
CA ILE A 604 -5.49 6.45 -12.32
C ILE A 604 -4.47 7.57 -12.13
N ALA A 605 -3.43 7.64 -12.94
CA ALA A 605 -2.26 8.47 -12.64
C ALA A 605 -2.48 9.98 -12.74
N LYS A 606 -3.58 10.46 -13.33
CA LYS A 606 -3.99 11.88 -13.23
C LYS A 606 -4.18 12.33 -11.79
N LEU A 607 -4.60 11.42 -10.90
CA LEU A 607 -4.73 11.69 -9.47
C LEU A 607 -3.41 12.10 -8.82
N TRP A 608 -2.26 11.80 -9.44
CA TRP A 608 -0.92 12.08 -8.89
C TRP A 608 -0.31 13.38 -9.42
N ILE A 609 -1.01 14.10 -10.30
CA ILE A 609 -0.55 15.41 -10.79
C ILE A 609 -0.29 16.40 -9.64
N PRO A 610 -1.09 16.45 -8.58
CA PRO A 610 -0.79 17.30 -7.42
C PRO A 610 0.52 16.96 -6.70
N GLU A 611 1.03 15.73 -6.82
CA GLU A 611 2.28 15.26 -6.21
C GLU A 611 3.51 15.48 -7.12
N TYR A 612 3.36 15.17 -8.42
CA TYR A 612 4.49 15.16 -9.36
C TYR A 612 4.49 16.34 -10.35
N GLY A 613 3.32 16.87 -10.67
CA GLY A 613 3.12 17.78 -11.80
C GLY A 613 2.74 17.07 -13.09
N SER A 614 2.43 17.83 -14.13
CA SER A 614 2.08 17.33 -15.48
C SER A 614 3.08 17.81 -16.53
N ALA A 615 3.51 16.90 -17.42
CA ALA A 615 4.35 17.26 -18.56
C ALA A 615 3.65 18.14 -19.59
N GLU A 616 2.33 18.29 -19.53
CA GLU A 616 1.56 19.22 -20.35
C GLU A 616 1.80 20.68 -19.96
N ASN A 617 2.17 20.94 -18.70
CA ASN A 617 2.53 22.26 -18.22
C ASN A 617 4.02 22.53 -18.51
N PRO A 618 4.39 23.62 -19.20
CA PRO A 618 5.78 23.89 -19.60
C PRO A 618 6.77 24.02 -18.43
N GLU A 619 6.32 24.50 -17.28
CA GLU A 619 7.18 24.64 -16.10
C GLU A 619 7.36 23.29 -15.40
N GLN A 620 6.26 22.56 -15.22
CA GLN A 620 6.28 21.25 -14.56
C GLN A 620 6.99 20.18 -15.42
N PHE A 621 6.92 20.31 -16.75
CA PHE A 621 7.72 19.48 -17.67
C PHE A 621 9.21 19.54 -17.31
N LYS A 622 9.76 20.73 -17.01
CA LYS A 622 11.18 20.88 -16.65
C LYS A 622 11.52 20.08 -15.39
N TRP A 623 10.62 20.08 -14.38
CA TRP A 623 10.82 19.33 -13.16
C TRP A 623 10.82 17.82 -13.43
N LEU A 624 9.80 17.34 -14.15
CA LEU A 624 9.64 15.92 -14.51
C LEU A 624 10.78 15.42 -15.38
N TYR A 625 11.15 16.19 -16.41
CA TYR A 625 12.23 15.82 -17.32
C TYR A 625 13.58 15.76 -16.60
N ALA A 626 13.82 16.63 -15.62
CA ALA A 626 15.09 16.67 -14.89
C ALA A 626 15.42 15.38 -14.16
N TYR A 627 14.41 14.59 -13.74
CA TYR A 627 14.62 13.35 -13.00
C TYR A 627 13.99 12.11 -13.63
N SER A 628 13.24 12.21 -14.71
CA SER A 628 12.54 11.06 -15.32
C SER A 628 13.52 9.93 -15.65
N PRO A 629 13.47 8.77 -14.95
CA PRO A 629 14.50 7.75 -15.07
C PRO A 629 14.66 7.22 -16.49
N TYR A 630 13.57 6.97 -17.19
CA TYR A 630 13.56 6.46 -18.56
C TYR A 630 14.35 7.36 -19.52
N HIS A 631 14.28 8.68 -19.33
CA HIS A 631 14.94 9.67 -20.18
C HIS A 631 16.39 9.98 -19.78
N HIS A 632 16.91 9.36 -18.71
CA HIS A 632 18.25 9.59 -18.18
C HIS A 632 19.14 8.34 -18.19
N VAL A 633 18.71 7.27 -18.86
CA VAL A 633 19.58 6.13 -19.16
C VAL A 633 20.70 6.58 -20.08
N LYS A 634 21.95 6.33 -19.70
CA LYS A 634 23.14 6.71 -20.46
C LYS A 634 23.70 5.51 -21.20
N ALA A 635 23.76 5.60 -22.52
CA ALA A 635 24.34 4.56 -23.35
C ALA A 635 25.80 4.26 -22.96
N GLY A 636 26.13 2.98 -22.86
CA GLY A 636 27.47 2.50 -22.48
C GLY A 636 27.85 2.70 -21.02
N ALA A 637 26.97 3.24 -20.16
CA ALA A 637 27.21 3.30 -18.72
C ALA A 637 27.03 1.92 -18.08
N GLU A 638 27.76 1.68 -16.99
CA GLU A 638 27.62 0.48 -16.19
C GLU A 638 26.66 0.73 -15.02
N TYR A 639 25.68 -0.16 -14.87
CA TYR A 639 24.64 -0.07 -13.86
C TYR A 639 24.76 -1.21 -12.83
N PRO A 640 24.11 -1.10 -11.63
CA PRO A 640 23.98 -2.22 -10.72
C PRO A 640 23.24 -3.39 -11.39
N ALA A 641 23.24 -4.56 -10.76
CA ALA A 641 22.27 -5.60 -11.10
C ALA A 641 20.86 -5.10 -10.78
N ILE A 642 19.88 -5.33 -11.68
CA ILE A 642 18.54 -4.77 -11.53
C ILE A 642 17.50 -5.87 -11.73
N LEU A 643 16.52 -5.92 -10.82
CA LEU A 643 15.30 -6.71 -10.96
C LEU A 643 14.11 -5.75 -11.02
N PHE A 644 13.63 -5.47 -12.23
CA PHE A 644 12.37 -4.79 -12.45
C PHE A 644 11.21 -5.75 -12.21
N MET A 645 10.19 -5.29 -11.49
CA MET A 645 9.02 -6.10 -11.17
C MET A 645 7.75 -5.31 -11.44
N THR A 646 6.75 -5.97 -12.03
CA THR A 646 5.41 -5.41 -12.22
C THR A 646 4.37 -6.53 -12.24
N ALA A 647 3.10 -6.20 -12.47
CA ALA A 647 2.00 -7.16 -12.55
C ALA A 647 1.09 -6.83 -13.74
N ASP A 648 0.53 -7.86 -14.37
CA ASP A 648 -0.23 -7.73 -15.63
C ASP A 648 -1.58 -7.02 -15.49
N THR A 649 -2.16 -7.03 -14.29
CA THR A 649 -3.44 -6.38 -13.98
C THR A 649 -3.30 -5.19 -13.02
N ASP A 650 -2.13 -4.57 -12.97
CA ASP A 650 -1.91 -3.37 -12.16
C ASP A 650 -2.73 -2.19 -12.71
N THR A 651 -3.76 -1.79 -11.96
CA THR A 651 -4.66 -0.67 -12.29
C THR A 651 -4.24 0.65 -11.65
N ARG A 652 -3.14 0.66 -10.90
CA ARG A 652 -2.56 1.88 -10.33
C ARG A 652 -1.42 2.41 -11.18
N VAL A 653 -0.35 1.62 -11.31
CA VAL A 653 0.83 1.97 -12.08
C VAL A 653 0.95 1.04 -13.28
N ASP A 654 0.81 1.58 -14.47
CA ASP A 654 0.82 0.79 -15.69
C ASP A 654 2.13 0.00 -15.83
N PRO A 655 2.07 -1.30 -16.19
CA PRO A 655 3.24 -2.15 -16.39
C PRO A 655 4.21 -1.64 -17.47
N MET A 656 3.78 -0.70 -18.32
CA MET A 656 4.60 -0.12 -19.38
C MET A 656 5.90 0.49 -18.85
N HIS A 657 5.88 1.09 -17.65
CA HIS A 657 7.05 1.71 -17.07
C HIS A 657 8.21 0.72 -16.89
N ALA A 658 7.92 -0.43 -16.28
CA ALA A 658 8.92 -1.49 -16.08
C ALA A 658 9.37 -2.11 -17.39
N LYS A 659 8.43 -2.36 -18.32
CA LYS A 659 8.71 -2.93 -19.65
C LYS A 659 9.63 -2.05 -20.48
N LYS A 660 9.28 -0.78 -20.64
CA LYS A 660 10.07 0.18 -21.43
C LYS A 660 11.47 0.36 -20.85
N MET A 661 11.57 0.50 -19.53
CA MET A 661 12.87 0.71 -18.86
C MET A 661 13.77 -0.53 -18.96
N ALA A 662 13.24 -1.73 -18.79
CA ALA A 662 14.01 -2.96 -18.97
C ALA A 662 14.55 -3.09 -20.40
N ALA A 663 13.70 -2.89 -21.41
CA ALA A 663 14.09 -2.89 -22.82
C ALA A 663 15.20 -1.89 -23.12
N LEU A 664 15.05 -0.65 -22.66
CA LEU A 664 16.02 0.42 -22.88
C LEU A 664 17.37 0.10 -22.22
N MET A 665 17.35 -0.34 -20.97
CA MET A 665 18.58 -0.62 -20.22
C MET A 665 19.29 -1.87 -20.73
N GLN A 666 18.58 -2.89 -21.16
CA GLN A 666 19.19 -4.09 -21.79
C GLN A 666 19.88 -3.74 -23.09
N ALA A 667 19.33 -2.80 -23.86
CA ALA A 667 19.90 -2.36 -25.12
C ALA A 667 21.10 -1.40 -24.96
N GLU A 668 21.02 -0.45 -24.04
CA GLU A 668 21.92 0.69 -23.96
C GLU A 668 23.02 0.55 -22.90
N ALA A 669 22.76 -0.19 -21.80
CA ALA A 669 23.74 -0.31 -20.72
C ALA A 669 24.95 -1.17 -21.14
N LYS A 670 26.15 -0.80 -20.66
CA LYS A 670 27.36 -1.62 -20.85
C LYS A 670 27.19 -3.05 -20.36
N ASN A 671 26.43 -3.23 -19.27
CA ASN A 671 26.11 -4.53 -18.68
C ASN A 671 24.71 -5.05 -19.05
N GLY A 672 24.09 -4.54 -20.11
CA GLY A 672 22.73 -4.93 -20.52
C GLY A 672 22.53 -6.43 -20.74
N ALA A 673 23.57 -7.12 -21.23
CA ALA A 673 23.58 -8.57 -21.40
C ALA A 673 24.52 -9.30 -20.41
N SER A 674 24.86 -8.67 -19.29
CA SER A 674 25.79 -9.26 -18.31
C SER A 674 25.11 -10.30 -17.44
N HIS A 675 25.78 -11.44 -17.25
CA HIS A 675 25.36 -12.44 -16.27
C HIS A 675 25.79 -12.11 -14.83
N GLU A 676 26.80 -11.26 -14.65
CA GLU A 676 27.29 -10.88 -13.32
C GLU A 676 26.41 -9.80 -12.67
N ARG A 677 25.97 -8.83 -13.49
CA ARG A 677 25.07 -7.76 -13.08
C ARG A 677 23.91 -7.68 -14.07
N PRO A 678 22.98 -8.66 -14.04
CA PRO A 678 21.90 -8.74 -15.02
C PRO A 678 20.86 -7.64 -14.83
N ILE A 679 20.19 -7.31 -15.95
CA ILE A 679 19.00 -6.48 -15.97
C ILE A 679 17.83 -7.40 -16.31
N LEU A 680 16.97 -7.63 -15.32
CA LEU A 680 15.89 -8.63 -15.37
C LEU A 680 14.53 -7.94 -15.28
N LEU A 681 13.53 -8.54 -15.92
CA LEU A 681 12.13 -8.17 -15.79
C LEU A 681 11.32 -9.35 -15.30
N ARG A 682 10.56 -9.15 -14.22
CA ARG A 682 9.60 -10.12 -13.68
C ARG A 682 8.20 -9.53 -13.69
N ILE A 683 7.28 -10.19 -14.38
CA ILE A 683 5.86 -9.80 -14.44
C ILE A 683 5.03 -10.88 -13.76
N GLU A 684 4.27 -10.50 -12.73
CA GLU A 684 3.32 -11.40 -12.06
C GLU A 684 2.01 -11.42 -12.83
N THR A 685 1.48 -12.61 -13.12
CA THR A 685 0.20 -12.77 -13.81
C THR A 685 -0.96 -12.80 -12.82
N LYS A 686 -2.16 -12.34 -13.24
CA LYS A 686 -3.35 -12.29 -12.38
C LYS A 686 -3.04 -11.65 -11.02
N ALA A 687 -2.34 -10.54 -11.04
CA ALA A 687 -1.99 -9.75 -9.85
C ALA A 687 -2.00 -8.28 -10.20
N GLY A 688 -2.39 -7.45 -9.22
CA GLY A 688 -2.37 -6.00 -9.33
C GLY A 688 -1.17 -5.36 -8.62
N HIS A 689 -1.34 -4.13 -8.15
CA HIS A 689 -0.30 -3.30 -7.53
C HIS A 689 0.27 -3.87 -6.20
N GLY A 690 -0.35 -4.92 -5.67
CA GLY A 690 0.07 -5.60 -4.43
C GLY A 690 -1.10 -5.94 -3.50
N ALA A 691 -2.16 -5.15 -3.50
CA ALA A 691 -3.37 -5.46 -2.73
C ALA A 691 -4.00 -6.79 -3.22
N GLY A 692 -4.46 -7.61 -2.28
CA GLY A 692 -5.15 -8.87 -2.60
C GLY A 692 -4.29 -9.95 -3.25
N LYS A 693 -2.96 -9.79 -3.34
CA LYS A 693 -2.07 -10.81 -3.91
C LYS A 693 -2.07 -12.07 -3.04
N PRO A 694 -2.38 -13.25 -3.59
CA PRO A 694 -2.36 -14.52 -2.86
C PRO A 694 -1.01 -14.77 -2.17
N VAL A 695 -1.04 -15.37 -0.96
CA VAL A 695 0.20 -15.66 -0.20
C VAL A 695 1.14 -16.58 -0.98
N THR A 696 0.61 -17.56 -1.71
CA THR A 696 1.41 -18.44 -2.57
C THR A 696 2.18 -17.66 -3.63
N LYS A 697 1.56 -16.65 -4.26
CA LYS A 697 2.23 -15.76 -5.22
C LYS A 697 3.27 -14.86 -4.56
N GLN A 698 3.00 -14.38 -3.34
CA GLN A 698 3.96 -13.61 -2.56
C GLN A 698 5.21 -14.43 -2.22
N ILE A 699 5.05 -15.71 -1.87
CA ILE A 699 6.19 -16.61 -1.60
C ILE A 699 7.08 -16.76 -2.84
N GLU A 700 6.50 -17.02 -4.01
CA GLU A 700 7.27 -17.13 -5.26
C GLU A 700 7.98 -15.81 -5.61
N GLU A 701 7.28 -14.71 -5.50
CA GLU A 701 7.82 -13.38 -5.77
C GLU A 701 9.01 -13.05 -4.84
N PHE A 702 8.82 -13.22 -3.54
CA PHE A 702 9.89 -12.96 -2.58
C PHE A 702 11.02 -13.97 -2.67
N THR A 703 10.75 -15.22 -3.10
CA THR A 703 11.81 -16.19 -3.41
C THR A 703 12.72 -15.64 -4.51
N ASP A 704 12.16 -15.13 -5.60
CA ASP A 704 12.94 -14.52 -6.68
C ASP A 704 13.73 -13.30 -6.21
N VAL A 705 13.09 -12.40 -5.42
CA VAL A 705 13.73 -11.19 -4.88
C VAL A 705 14.92 -11.54 -3.98
N TYR A 706 14.71 -12.41 -2.99
CA TYR A 706 15.77 -12.71 -2.02
C TYR A 706 16.87 -13.59 -2.62
N LEU A 707 16.54 -14.47 -3.54
CA LEU A 707 17.51 -15.24 -4.30
C LEU A 707 18.43 -14.31 -5.12
N PHE A 708 17.85 -13.33 -5.81
CA PHE A 708 18.61 -12.30 -6.54
C PHE A 708 19.48 -11.48 -5.61
N LEU A 709 18.96 -11.00 -4.47
CA LEU A 709 19.71 -10.21 -3.51
C LEU A 709 20.85 -11.01 -2.85
N PHE A 710 20.59 -12.25 -2.44
CA PHE A 710 21.61 -13.13 -1.85
C PHE A 710 22.74 -13.39 -2.82
N TRP A 711 22.41 -13.72 -4.07
CA TRP A 711 23.40 -13.90 -5.13
C TRP A 711 24.25 -12.65 -5.35
N GLN A 712 23.62 -11.49 -5.51
CA GLN A 712 24.34 -10.25 -5.83
C GLN A 712 25.20 -9.72 -4.68
N LEU A 713 24.78 -9.90 -3.44
CA LEU A 713 25.53 -9.44 -2.26
C LEU A 713 26.39 -10.53 -1.59
N GLY A 714 26.41 -11.73 -2.16
CA GLY A 714 27.25 -12.82 -1.67
C GLY A 714 26.83 -13.40 -0.32
N LEU A 715 25.54 -13.29 0.06
CA LEU A 715 25.03 -14.00 1.23
C LEU A 715 24.98 -15.49 0.92
N LYS A 716 25.33 -16.30 1.96
CA LYS A 716 25.18 -17.76 1.90
C LYS A 716 23.82 -18.13 2.48
N GLU A 717 23.24 -19.20 1.97
CA GLU A 717 21.98 -19.80 2.43
C GLU A 717 22.10 -20.39 3.84
#